data_98def3db7aa3ddcb3b1787776544b3f7
#
_entry.id   98def3db7aa3ddcb3b1787776544b3f7
#
_cell.length_a   1.000
_cell.length_b   1.000
_cell.length_c   1.000
_cell.angle_alpha   90.00
_cell.angle_beta   90.00
_cell.angle_gamma   90.00
#
_symmetry.space_group_name_H-M   'P 1'
#
loop_
_entity.id
_entity.type
_entity.pdbx_description
1 polymer ?
#
loop_
_entity_poly.entity_id
_entity_poly.type
_entity_poly.pdbx_seq_one_letter_code
_entity_poly.pdbx_strand_id
1 'polypeptide(L)'
;MSLVRVRTPRFRLTVAVAVALAATAAGTLAGPATAATAAPAGAAEVARQAGDAAFPFTGSFLSAGPNGFLGVRTDGVAVWMRYADGSGTTFPKNAAVTYRGAAGADVVVASEGTRHTVHDMAEGGDPVVIDIPYRLEEVNGSTLVMVDTATDELHLVSRVPGGEVVDRKVTGMPTGVPWEFYGSTPGTVAVQTSAPDHGFRLALVDVATATTVETYDVDNYSGFAQVTPDRVLWESPYGRTTIVDRKTKQAETHPYRAQIALGGDWLAITGGDKLVVDGVTYPNRPVVLKSLKDGRKVPLLDLAGRVAPVGDGTLLLPGGTFAQGRGLFRISLDASGTPAATMIADEQRPLGIVLEQANVPSVYRFDGTDSRVTWKTSDSDLGVSLDLTHVATGRTVSLWSYYDTFIDWDGYLDQVIGAYNGVYTWKMTAHPASGVGPAAVKTGTTTVDRGTAPRDFNDNAHADALVRDSSGNLSAYDLSQLRAMGNNPDCHEEGCPPVVRDPKPDVLGTGWNTYTLMASPGNAAGSASYDVVGRDRDGVLWLHRSDKQKLLPRTKVGGGWNIYNKITGGSDLNGDGRGDLLATDKAGVLWFYASTGDATAPFKTREKIGGGWGVYNLLTAPGNIAGASGGDLLARDTSGTLWLYLGKGDGTFTARRKIGGGWQKYSHVVPAGRNGKGVADIYAVGPSGSALYFGRDSTTRPFEAAHTLPLHSDSTRFRTFF
;
A
#
# COMPACT_ATOMS: atom_id res chain seq x y z
N MET A 1 -10.35 -37.79 -22.90
CA MET A 1 -10.99 -36.57 -22.36
C MET A 1 -10.04 -35.43 -22.60
N SER A 2 -10.37 -34.56 -23.54
CA SER A 2 -9.49 -33.50 -24.07
C SER A 2 -9.47 -32.28 -23.19
N LEU A 3 -8.27 -31.82 -22.84
CA LEU A 3 -8.04 -30.54 -22.18
C LEU A 3 -7.92 -29.42 -23.22
N VAL A 4 -8.85 -28.50 -23.20
CA VAL A 4 -8.83 -27.27 -24.01
C VAL A 4 -7.90 -26.25 -23.36
N ARG A 5 -6.83 -25.85 -24.06
CA ARG A 5 -5.96 -24.72 -23.72
C ARG A 5 -6.59 -23.41 -24.19
N VAL A 6 -6.90 -22.52 -23.27
CA VAL A 6 -7.26 -21.13 -23.58
C VAL A 6 -5.96 -20.30 -23.68
N ARG A 7 -5.73 -19.69 -24.84
CA ARG A 7 -4.65 -18.72 -25.10
C ARG A 7 -5.15 -17.32 -24.77
N THR A 8 -4.47 -16.62 -23.89
CA THR A 8 -4.65 -15.17 -23.67
C THR A 8 -3.78 -14.36 -24.64
N PRO A 9 -4.28 -13.28 -25.23
CA PRO A 9 -3.50 -12.42 -26.12
C PRO A 9 -2.63 -11.43 -25.31
N ARG A 10 -1.36 -11.35 -25.70
CA ARG A 10 -0.40 -10.36 -25.20
C ARG A 10 -0.59 -9.05 -25.96
N PHE A 11 -0.97 -7.98 -25.28
CA PHE A 11 -0.84 -6.62 -25.81
C PHE A 11 0.58 -6.10 -25.53
N ARG A 12 1.29 -5.72 -26.58
CA ARG A 12 2.55 -4.97 -26.52
C ARG A 12 2.20 -3.49 -26.54
N LEU A 13 2.54 -2.76 -25.50
CA LEU A 13 2.53 -1.30 -25.48
C LEU A 13 3.92 -0.80 -25.81
N THR A 14 4.07 -0.11 -26.94
CA THR A 14 5.31 0.56 -27.34
C THR A 14 5.20 2.00 -26.85
N VAL A 15 6.05 2.39 -25.88
CA VAL A 15 6.16 3.78 -25.44
C VAL A 15 7.40 4.39 -26.14
N ALA A 16 7.19 5.37 -26.99
CA ALA A 16 8.25 6.19 -27.57
C ALA A 16 8.62 7.30 -26.58
N VAL A 17 9.89 7.34 -26.16
CA VAL A 17 10.46 8.41 -25.35
C VAL A 17 11.13 9.41 -26.29
N ALA A 18 10.59 10.63 -26.35
CA ALA A 18 11.27 11.77 -26.99
C ALA A 18 12.09 12.51 -25.92
N VAL A 19 13.41 12.54 -26.10
CA VAL A 19 14.34 13.35 -25.29
C VAL A 19 14.49 14.71 -25.98
N ALA A 20 14.09 15.79 -25.31
CA ALA A 20 14.41 17.15 -25.71
C ALA A 20 15.43 17.72 -24.70
N LEU A 21 16.63 18.04 -25.23
CA LEU A 21 17.61 18.89 -24.55
C LEU A 21 17.16 20.37 -24.66
N ALA A 22 17.14 21.07 -23.55
CA ALA A 22 17.02 22.50 -23.52
C ALA A 22 18.12 23.14 -22.66
N ALA A 23 18.80 24.12 -23.24
CA ALA A 23 19.88 24.86 -22.65
C ALA A 23 19.40 25.91 -21.63
N THR A 24 20.28 26.22 -20.69
CA THR A 24 20.14 27.19 -19.61
C THR A 24 19.95 28.64 -20.08
N ALA A 25 18.93 29.32 -19.52
CA ALA A 25 18.93 30.76 -19.32
C ALA A 25 18.20 31.11 -18.05
N ALA A 26 18.83 31.92 -17.19
CA ALA A 26 18.30 32.38 -15.92
C ALA A 26 17.14 33.36 -16.12
N GLY A 27 16.01 33.15 -15.43
CA GLY A 27 14.90 34.08 -15.41
C GLY A 27 13.85 33.66 -14.37
N THR A 28 13.67 34.48 -13.37
CA THR A 28 12.59 34.68 -12.41
C THR A 28 11.52 33.60 -12.27
N LEU A 29 11.39 33.07 -11.05
CA LEU A 29 10.40 32.13 -10.57
C LEU A 29 8.95 32.65 -10.71
N ALA A 30 8.24 32.14 -11.71
CA ALA A 30 6.78 32.07 -11.68
C ALA A 30 6.40 30.61 -11.40
N GLY A 31 5.58 30.36 -10.38
CA GLY A 31 5.13 29.04 -10.01
C GLY A 31 4.35 28.35 -11.14
N PRO A 32 4.35 26.99 -11.19
CA PRO A 32 3.63 26.29 -12.24
C PRO A 32 2.12 26.46 -12.02
N ALA A 33 1.47 27.03 -13.05
CA ALA A 33 0.03 26.99 -13.19
C ALA A 33 -0.40 25.51 -13.33
N THR A 34 -1.15 25.00 -12.38
CA THR A 34 -1.84 23.73 -12.50
C THR A 34 -2.81 23.82 -13.67
N ALA A 35 -2.60 23.01 -14.70
CA ALA A 35 -3.58 22.82 -15.75
C ALA A 35 -4.82 22.20 -15.10
N ALA A 36 -5.88 23.01 -14.93
CA ALA A 36 -7.18 22.52 -14.58
C ALA A 36 -7.67 21.63 -15.72
N THR A 37 -7.82 20.34 -15.46
CA THR A 37 -8.57 19.45 -16.34
C THR A 37 -9.98 19.99 -16.42
N ALA A 38 -10.45 20.32 -17.62
CA ALA A 38 -11.81 20.77 -17.84
C ALA A 38 -12.78 19.72 -17.27
N ALA A 39 -13.66 20.15 -16.38
CA ALA A 39 -14.75 19.34 -15.88
C ALA A 39 -15.63 18.89 -17.06
N PRO A 40 -16.18 17.67 -17.04
CA PRO A 40 -17.11 17.24 -18.07
C PRO A 40 -18.31 18.18 -18.08
N ALA A 41 -18.63 18.72 -19.24
CA ALA A 41 -19.80 19.56 -19.45
C ALA A 41 -21.07 18.78 -19.07
N GLY A 42 -21.74 19.18 -17.98
CA GLY A 42 -22.99 18.55 -17.52
C GLY A 42 -23.19 18.46 -16.01
N ALA A 43 -22.24 18.91 -15.18
CA ALA A 43 -22.56 19.10 -13.76
C ALA A 43 -23.51 20.30 -13.63
N ALA A 44 -24.75 20.02 -13.21
CA ALA A 44 -25.68 21.09 -12.85
C ALA A 44 -25.02 21.94 -11.76
N GLU A 45 -24.95 23.23 -11.99
CA GLU A 45 -24.43 24.20 -11.01
C GLU A 45 -25.30 24.08 -9.76
N VAL A 46 -24.74 23.57 -8.65
CA VAL A 46 -25.45 23.50 -7.36
C VAL A 46 -25.64 24.94 -6.89
N ALA A 47 -26.79 25.50 -7.21
CA ALA A 47 -27.12 26.87 -6.83
C ALA A 47 -27.28 26.96 -5.31
N ARG A 48 -26.49 27.79 -4.64
CA ARG A 48 -26.82 28.29 -3.32
C ARG A 48 -28.09 29.15 -3.48
N GLN A 49 -29.18 28.73 -2.85
CA GLN A 49 -30.25 29.67 -2.59
C GLN A 49 -29.70 30.74 -1.64
N ALA A 50 -29.75 31.99 -2.08
CA ALA A 50 -29.40 33.14 -1.25
C ALA A 50 -30.40 33.24 -0.09
N GLY A 51 -29.99 32.81 1.12
CA GLY A 51 -30.81 32.88 2.31
C GLY A 51 -30.21 32.21 3.53
N ASP A 52 -29.77 30.93 3.40
CA ASP A 52 -29.41 30.17 4.58
C ASP A 52 -27.94 29.71 4.46
N ALA A 53 -27.04 30.36 5.21
CA ALA A 53 -25.67 29.85 5.39
C ALA A 53 -25.73 28.53 6.15
N ALA A 54 -25.13 27.45 5.60
CA ALA A 54 -25.00 26.18 6.28
C ALA A 54 -24.33 26.37 7.64
N PHE A 55 -24.91 25.80 8.69
CA PHE A 55 -24.36 25.88 10.03
C PHE A 55 -23.32 24.77 10.26
N PRO A 56 -22.33 24.97 11.17
CA PRO A 56 -21.35 23.93 11.46
C PRO A 56 -21.97 22.71 12.15
N PHE A 57 -21.73 21.51 11.62
CA PHE A 57 -22.13 20.26 12.26
C PHE A 57 -21.12 19.15 11.94
N THR A 58 -20.52 18.58 12.97
CA THR A 58 -19.64 17.42 12.87
C THR A 58 -20.25 16.23 13.63
N GLY A 59 -20.64 15.18 12.92
CA GLY A 59 -21.29 14.03 13.52
C GLY A 59 -21.94 13.11 12.50
N SER A 60 -22.67 12.11 13.00
CA SER A 60 -23.45 11.19 12.19
C SER A 60 -24.91 11.60 12.18
N PHE A 61 -25.55 11.43 11.04
CA PHE A 61 -26.98 11.65 10.83
C PHE A 61 -27.78 10.39 11.20
N LEU A 62 -28.90 10.56 11.91
CA LEU A 62 -29.78 9.46 12.32
C LEU A 62 -31.15 9.52 11.63
N SER A 63 -31.85 10.64 11.70
CA SER A 63 -33.20 10.80 11.13
C SER A 63 -33.49 12.24 10.78
N ALA A 64 -34.50 12.48 9.93
CA ALA A 64 -34.95 13.79 9.51
C ALA A 64 -36.45 13.94 9.63
N GLY A 65 -36.87 15.15 10.00
CA GLY A 65 -38.22 15.65 9.93
C GLY A 65 -38.30 16.90 9.07
N PRO A 66 -39.52 17.50 8.91
CA PRO A 66 -39.73 18.71 8.10
C PRO A 66 -38.91 19.91 8.55
N ASN A 67 -38.72 20.11 9.87
CA ASN A 67 -38.13 21.31 10.45
C ASN A 67 -36.68 21.11 10.96
N GLY A 68 -36.20 19.86 11.02
CA GLY A 68 -34.87 19.58 11.54
C GLY A 68 -34.43 18.11 11.37
N PHE A 69 -33.27 17.77 11.93
CA PHE A 69 -32.76 16.41 11.93
C PHE A 69 -32.16 16.03 13.28
N LEU A 70 -32.19 14.73 13.59
CA LEU A 70 -31.47 14.13 14.70
C LEU A 70 -30.12 13.65 14.24
N GLY A 71 -29.06 14.11 14.91
CA GLY A 71 -27.69 13.63 14.69
C GLY A 71 -26.99 13.28 15.99
N VAL A 72 -25.87 12.60 15.89
CA VAL A 72 -24.94 12.34 17.00
C VAL A 72 -23.61 13.02 16.67
N ARG A 73 -23.22 13.96 17.51
CA ARG A 73 -21.96 14.67 17.39
C ARG A 73 -20.75 13.75 17.62
N THR A 74 -19.57 14.17 17.21
CA THR A 74 -18.31 13.42 17.40
C THR A 74 -17.98 13.13 18.86
N ASP A 75 -18.52 13.91 19.81
CA ASP A 75 -18.40 13.64 21.25
C ASP A 75 -19.43 12.61 21.79
N GLY A 76 -20.29 12.09 20.90
CA GLY A 76 -21.32 11.09 21.19
C GLY A 76 -22.58 11.67 21.81
N VAL A 77 -22.79 12.97 21.76
CA VAL A 77 -24.01 13.65 22.22
C VAL A 77 -25.05 13.66 21.10
N ALA A 78 -26.26 13.16 21.37
CA ALA A 78 -27.39 13.28 20.44
C ALA A 78 -27.93 14.71 20.44
N VAL A 79 -28.20 15.24 19.25
CA VAL A 79 -28.67 16.63 19.05
C VAL A 79 -29.75 16.63 17.98
N TRP A 80 -30.88 17.32 18.26
CA TRP A 80 -31.82 17.72 17.23
C TRP A 80 -31.44 19.11 16.72
N MET A 81 -31.22 19.25 15.43
CA MET A 81 -30.78 20.49 14.78
C MET A 81 -31.90 21.04 13.89
N ARG A 82 -32.25 22.30 14.02
CA ARG A 82 -33.26 22.98 13.18
C ARG A 82 -32.62 23.45 11.86
N TYR A 83 -33.30 23.29 10.76
CA TYR A 83 -32.82 23.77 9.46
C TYR A 83 -32.77 25.30 9.35
N ALA A 84 -33.70 26.00 9.99
CA ALA A 84 -33.88 27.44 9.81
C ALA A 84 -32.72 28.28 10.33
N ASP A 85 -32.10 27.86 11.44
CA ASP A 85 -31.10 28.69 12.14
C ASP A 85 -29.93 27.88 12.72
N GLY A 86 -29.93 26.55 12.55
CA GLY A 86 -28.94 25.68 13.14
C GLY A 86 -28.98 25.58 14.66
N SER A 87 -30.04 26.08 15.29
CA SER A 87 -30.22 25.92 16.74
C SER A 87 -30.45 24.45 17.09
N GLY A 88 -29.81 23.99 18.17
CA GLY A 88 -29.83 22.59 18.56
C GLY A 88 -30.36 22.34 19.95
N THR A 89 -31.21 21.30 20.12
CA THR A 89 -31.59 20.72 21.41
C THR A 89 -30.72 19.51 21.69
N THR A 90 -29.93 19.57 22.75
CA THR A 90 -29.00 18.47 23.14
C THR A 90 -29.70 17.49 24.06
N PHE A 91 -29.43 16.19 23.85
CA PHE A 91 -29.90 15.13 24.71
C PHE A 91 -28.72 14.57 25.54
N PRO A 92 -28.94 14.27 26.83
CA PRO A 92 -27.85 13.81 27.70
C PRO A 92 -27.21 12.52 27.18
N LYS A 93 -25.87 12.48 27.18
CA LYS A 93 -25.12 11.24 26.89
C LYS A 93 -25.27 10.28 28.07
N ASN A 94 -26.02 9.19 27.87
CA ASN A 94 -26.21 8.14 28.86
C ASN A 94 -26.12 6.77 28.14
N ALA A 95 -25.27 5.89 28.61
CA ALA A 95 -25.09 4.57 28.00
C ALA A 95 -26.33 3.66 28.12
N ALA A 96 -27.22 3.96 29.05
CA ALA A 96 -28.50 3.23 29.22
C ALA A 96 -29.62 3.77 28.33
N VAL A 97 -29.46 4.92 27.68
CA VAL A 97 -30.46 5.58 26.87
C VAL A 97 -30.12 5.50 25.39
N THR A 98 -31.03 5.01 24.58
CA THR A 98 -30.95 5.06 23.12
C THR A 98 -31.87 6.15 22.57
N TYR A 99 -31.40 6.87 21.55
CA TYR A 99 -32.17 7.93 20.88
C TYR A 99 -32.56 7.48 19.48
N ARG A 100 -33.86 7.61 19.15
CA ARG A 100 -34.40 7.34 17.82
C ARG A 100 -35.23 8.52 17.36
N GLY A 101 -35.18 8.83 16.08
CA GLY A 101 -36.08 9.80 15.47
C GLY A 101 -37.11 9.12 14.59
N ALA A 102 -38.26 9.73 14.41
CA ALA A 102 -39.25 9.28 13.46
C ALA A 102 -38.87 9.73 12.04
N ALA A 103 -38.95 8.84 11.06
CA ALA A 103 -38.71 9.21 9.67
C ALA A 103 -39.85 10.15 9.17
N GLY A 104 -39.47 11.30 8.69
CA GLY A 104 -40.43 12.31 8.17
C GLY A 104 -41.28 13.04 9.23
N ALA A 105 -40.85 13.03 10.49
CA ALA A 105 -41.48 13.78 11.56
C ALA A 105 -40.47 14.40 12.52
N ASP A 106 -40.81 15.53 13.12
CA ASP A 106 -39.95 16.22 14.08
C ASP A 106 -40.11 15.65 15.48
N VAL A 107 -39.80 14.37 15.64
CA VAL A 107 -39.96 13.62 16.90
C VAL A 107 -38.68 12.89 17.24
N VAL A 108 -38.30 12.97 18.53
CA VAL A 108 -37.17 12.20 19.10
C VAL A 108 -37.69 11.38 20.27
N VAL A 109 -37.36 10.10 20.27
CA VAL A 109 -37.71 9.18 21.36
C VAL A 109 -36.43 8.76 22.10
N ALA A 110 -36.37 9.04 23.40
CA ALA A 110 -35.36 8.57 24.31
C ALA A 110 -35.88 7.31 25.03
N SER A 111 -35.18 6.20 24.87
CA SER A 111 -35.59 4.89 25.42
C SER A 111 -34.60 4.38 26.46
N GLU A 112 -35.10 4.03 27.67
CA GLU A 112 -34.37 3.42 28.78
C GLU A 112 -35.16 2.22 29.30
N GLY A 113 -34.78 1.03 28.89
CA GLY A 113 -35.55 -0.20 29.20
C GLY A 113 -36.98 -0.12 28.65
N THR A 114 -37.99 -0.22 29.55
CA THR A 114 -39.43 -0.11 29.18
C THR A 114 -39.94 1.31 29.09
N ARG A 115 -39.13 2.28 29.51
CA ARG A 115 -39.51 3.68 29.58
C ARG A 115 -39.10 4.41 28.31
N HIS A 116 -40.07 5.01 27.62
CA HIS A 116 -39.88 5.78 26.38
C HIS A 116 -40.35 7.21 26.60
N THR A 117 -39.48 8.18 26.37
CA THR A 117 -39.82 9.61 26.44
C THR A 117 -39.88 10.17 25.02
N VAL A 118 -41.05 10.59 24.62
CA VAL A 118 -41.33 11.16 23.29
C VAL A 118 -41.23 12.66 23.37
N HIS A 119 -40.32 13.25 22.59
CA HIS A 119 -40.13 14.69 22.45
C HIS A 119 -40.67 15.14 21.11
N ASP A 120 -41.63 16.04 21.10
CA ASP A 120 -42.07 16.76 19.91
C ASP A 120 -41.15 17.98 19.70
N MET A 121 -40.37 17.97 18.62
CA MET A 121 -39.37 18.99 18.33
C MET A 121 -39.97 20.13 17.49
N ALA A 122 -41.14 19.97 16.91
CA ALA A 122 -41.83 21.02 16.17
C ALA A 122 -42.51 22.04 17.09
N GLU A 123 -43.22 21.55 18.09
CA GLU A 123 -44.06 22.39 18.98
C GLU A 123 -43.35 22.78 20.28
N GLY A 124 -42.28 22.05 20.66
CA GLY A 124 -41.53 22.35 21.89
C GLY A 124 -42.33 22.17 23.18
N GLY A 125 -43.33 21.28 23.15
CA GLY A 125 -44.13 20.93 24.31
C GLY A 125 -43.41 20.03 25.34
N ASP A 126 -44.08 19.80 26.49
CA ASP A 126 -43.55 18.88 27.51
C ASP A 126 -43.46 17.47 26.96
N PRO A 127 -42.32 16.75 27.21
CA PRO A 127 -42.15 15.38 26.76
C PRO A 127 -43.19 14.43 27.33
N VAL A 128 -43.63 13.48 26.52
CA VAL A 128 -44.62 12.48 26.92
C VAL A 128 -43.91 11.19 27.29
N VAL A 129 -44.17 10.66 28.46
CA VAL A 129 -43.57 9.39 28.95
C VAL A 129 -44.56 8.25 28.76
N ILE A 130 -44.07 7.18 28.12
CA ILE A 130 -44.76 5.89 27.94
C ILE A 130 -43.92 4.83 28.63
N ASP A 131 -44.48 4.08 29.56
CA ASP A 131 -43.84 2.97 30.24
C ASP A 131 -44.64 1.71 29.95
N ILE A 132 -44.05 0.79 29.15
CA ILE A 132 -44.69 -0.42 28.67
C ILE A 132 -43.66 -1.51 28.38
N PRO A 133 -43.90 -2.78 28.73
CA PRO A 133 -42.92 -3.86 28.64
C PRO A 133 -42.77 -4.45 27.22
N TYR A 134 -43.00 -3.63 26.18
CA TYR A 134 -42.85 -4.04 24.81
C TYR A 134 -41.51 -3.55 24.23
N ARG A 135 -41.00 -4.25 23.21
CA ARG A 135 -39.79 -3.84 22.50
C ARG A 135 -40.12 -2.79 21.46
N LEU A 136 -39.48 -1.63 21.55
CA LEU A 136 -39.62 -0.58 20.56
C LEU A 136 -38.87 -0.93 19.26
N GLU A 137 -39.59 -1.00 18.16
CA GLU A 137 -39.06 -1.32 16.84
C GLU A 137 -38.88 -0.08 15.96
N GLU A 138 -39.93 0.77 15.88
CA GLU A 138 -39.94 1.93 15.00
C GLU A 138 -40.73 3.09 15.65
N VAL A 139 -40.55 4.29 15.13
CA VAL A 139 -41.27 5.50 15.55
C VAL A 139 -41.97 6.11 14.35
N ASN A 140 -43.30 6.30 14.41
CA ASN A 140 -44.07 6.96 13.36
C ASN A 140 -44.85 8.15 13.93
N GLY A 141 -44.36 9.35 13.65
CA GLY A 141 -44.83 10.55 14.38
C GLY A 141 -44.60 10.38 15.87
N SER A 142 -45.64 10.63 16.69
CA SER A 142 -45.63 10.40 18.16
C SER A 142 -46.07 8.98 18.56
N THR A 143 -46.32 8.08 17.60
CA THR A 143 -46.74 6.68 17.86
C THR A 143 -45.52 5.79 17.85
N LEU A 144 -45.39 4.99 18.93
CA LEU A 144 -44.39 3.95 19.06
C LEU A 144 -44.90 2.66 18.41
N VAL A 145 -44.12 2.09 17.52
CA VAL A 145 -44.38 0.78 16.90
C VAL A 145 -43.61 -0.27 17.69
N MET A 146 -44.35 -1.14 18.38
CA MET A 146 -43.78 -2.01 19.40
C MET A 146 -44.20 -3.47 19.20
N VAL A 147 -43.37 -4.39 19.63
CA VAL A 147 -43.66 -5.82 19.63
C VAL A 147 -43.76 -6.30 21.07
N ASP A 148 -44.86 -6.94 21.40
CA ASP A 148 -45.01 -7.72 22.63
C ASP A 148 -44.16 -8.99 22.51
N THR A 149 -43.07 -9.05 23.27
CA THR A 149 -42.10 -10.17 23.20
C THR A 149 -42.66 -11.51 23.75
N ALA A 150 -43.80 -11.50 24.41
CA ALA A 150 -44.45 -12.71 24.91
C ALA A 150 -45.35 -13.36 23.86
N THR A 151 -45.91 -12.57 22.96
CA THR A 151 -46.91 -13.03 21.97
C THR A 151 -46.46 -12.84 20.53
N ASP A 152 -45.34 -12.11 20.28
CA ASP A 152 -44.87 -11.64 18.97
C ASP A 152 -45.90 -10.76 18.24
N GLU A 153 -46.82 -10.13 18.96
CA GLU A 153 -47.85 -9.30 18.39
C GLU A 153 -47.37 -7.85 18.23
N LEU A 154 -47.83 -7.22 17.15
CA LEU A 154 -47.47 -5.85 16.83
C LEU A 154 -48.52 -4.89 17.45
N HIS A 155 -48.01 -3.87 18.14
CA HIS A 155 -48.77 -2.87 18.84
C HIS A 155 -48.40 -1.45 18.39
N LEU A 156 -49.37 -0.58 18.29
CA LEU A 156 -49.20 0.85 18.10
C LEU A 156 -49.54 1.57 19.40
N VAL A 157 -48.51 2.09 20.06
CA VAL A 157 -48.66 2.71 21.38
C VAL A 157 -48.45 4.23 21.28
N SER A 158 -49.36 4.99 21.80
CA SER A 158 -49.28 6.46 21.80
C SER A 158 -49.83 7.04 23.10
N ARG A 159 -49.48 8.31 23.34
CA ARG A 159 -50.03 9.07 24.48
C ARG A 159 -49.99 10.55 24.09
N VAL A 160 -51.11 11.24 24.33
CA VAL A 160 -51.16 12.70 24.24
C VAL A 160 -50.79 13.35 25.58
N PRO A 161 -50.24 14.58 25.61
CA PRO A 161 -49.92 15.26 26.86
C PRO A 161 -51.10 15.28 27.80
N GLY A 162 -50.91 14.80 29.06
CA GLY A 162 -51.96 14.74 30.05
C GLY A 162 -53.01 13.62 29.88
N GLY A 163 -52.92 12.86 28.78
CA GLY A 163 -53.81 11.73 28.50
C GLY A 163 -53.29 10.37 29.03
N GLU A 164 -54.09 9.35 28.84
CA GLU A 164 -53.71 7.95 29.14
C GLU A 164 -52.91 7.35 27.99
N VAL A 165 -52.15 6.28 28.24
CA VAL A 165 -51.51 5.50 27.20
C VAL A 165 -52.58 4.72 26.43
N VAL A 166 -52.54 4.89 25.12
CA VAL A 166 -53.43 4.17 24.19
C VAL A 166 -52.58 3.07 23.51
N ASP A 167 -52.91 1.83 23.82
CA ASP A 167 -52.31 0.65 23.22
C ASP A 167 -53.31 0.00 22.26
N ARG A 168 -52.91 -0.17 21.00
CA ARG A 168 -53.75 -0.76 19.95
C ARG A 168 -52.99 -1.89 19.27
N LYS A 169 -53.51 -3.10 19.42
CA LYS A 169 -53.01 -4.25 18.68
C LYS A 169 -53.27 -4.07 17.16
N VAL A 170 -52.27 -4.33 16.35
CA VAL A 170 -52.42 -4.30 14.89
C VAL A 170 -53.18 -5.55 14.44
N THR A 171 -54.18 -5.33 13.58
CA THR A 171 -55.02 -6.40 13.02
C THR A 171 -54.76 -6.58 11.53
N GLY A 172 -55.07 -7.78 10.98
CA GLY A 172 -54.89 -8.09 9.56
C GLY A 172 -53.44 -8.33 9.12
N MET A 173 -52.54 -8.49 10.03
CA MET A 173 -51.15 -8.88 9.72
C MET A 173 -51.13 -10.25 9.02
N PRO A 174 -50.27 -10.44 7.99
CA PRO A 174 -50.03 -11.74 7.40
C PRO A 174 -49.58 -12.76 8.50
N THR A 175 -49.90 -14.04 8.28
CA THR A 175 -49.38 -15.10 9.18
C THR A 175 -47.84 -15.13 9.09
N GLY A 176 -47.18 -15.02 10.25
CA GLY A 176 -45.75 -15.00 10.39
C GLY A 176 -45.30 -14.07 11.50
N VAL A 177 -44.03 -14.14 11.87
CA VAL A 177 -43.44 -13.29 12.89
C VAL A 177 -43.00 -11.98 12.23
N PRO A 178 -43.30 -10.80 12.81
CA PRO A 178 -42.72 -9.54 12.36
C PRO A 178 -41.19 -9.61 12.47
N TRP A 179 -40.48 -9.37 11.36
CA TRP A 179 -39.04 -9.57 11.30
C TRP A 179 -38.24 -8.27 11.25
N GLU A 180 -38.68 -7.34 10.36
CA GLU A 180 -38.04 -6.06 10.14
C GLU A 180 -39.05 -4.95 9.98
N PHE A 181 -38.66 -3.75 10.46
CA PHE A 181 -39.45 -2.54 10.40
C PHE A 181 -38.70 -1.52 9.58
N TYR A 182 -39.36 -0.95 8.58
CA TYR A 182 -38.74 -0.03 7.67
C TYR A 182 -39.31 1.39 7.80
N GLY A 183 -38.43 2.36 7.46
CA GLY A 183 -38.77 3.78 7.46
C GLY A 183 -40.09 4.06 6.78
N SER A 184 -41.02 4.49 7.56
CA SER A 184 -42.40 4.74 7.21
C SER A 184 -42.58 6.22 6.79
N THR A 185 -43.62 6.48 6.01
CA THR A 185 -44.13 7.83 5.90
C THR A 185 -45.05 8.11 7.08
N PRO A 186 -45.26 9.39 7.48
CA PRO A 186 -46.23 9.69 8.52
C PRO A 186 -47.58 9.00 8.25
N GLY A 187 -48.06 8.25 9.23
CA GLY A 187 -49.35 7.53 9.17
C GLY A 187 -49.29 6.12 8.56
N THR A 188 -48.16 5.65 8.04
CA THR A 188 -48.03 4.28 7.50
C THR A 188 -46.70 3.65 7.95
N VAL A 189 -46.75 2.41 8.45
CA VAL A 189 -45.59 1.61 8.81
C VAL A 189 -45.45 0.42 7.87
N ALA A 190 -44.24 0.18 7.37
CA ALA A 190 -43.93 -1.00 6.59
C ALA A 190 -43.30 -2.06 7.48
N VAL A 191 -43.88 -3.24 7.50
CA VAL A 191 -43.44 -4.40 8.34
C VAL A 191 -43.20 -5.59 7.43
N GLN A 192 -41.99 -6.13 7.47
CA GLN A 192 -41.71 -7.40 6.80
C GLN A 192 -42.00 -8.56 7.77
N THR A 193 -42.74 -9.55 7.29
CA THR A 193 -43.03 -10.78 8.01
C THR A 193 -42.44 -11.98 7.30
N SER A 194 -41.98 -12.98 8.03
CA SER A 194 -41.66 -14.30 7.48
C SER A 194 -42.97 -15.12 7.35
N ALA A 195 -43.18 -15.72 6.19
CA ALA A 195 -44.35 -16.57 5.96
C ALA A 195 -44.00 -18.05 6.21
N PRO A 196 -45.00 -18.90 6.63
CA PRO A 196 -44.79 -20.33 6.86
C PRO A 196 -44.30 -21.14 5.65
N ASP A 197 -44.52 -20.62 4.44
CA ASP A 197 -44.08 -21.19 3.16
C ASP A 197 -42.64 -20.81 2.76
N HIS A 198 -41.84 -20.28 3.70
CA HIS A 198 -40.51 -19.76 3.51
C HIS A 198 -40.43 -18.52 2.59
N GLY A 199 -41.57 -17.86 2.35
CA GLY A 199 -41.64 -16.56 1.67
C GLY A 199 -41.52 -15.41 2.65
N PHE A 200 -41.39 -14.20 2.11
CA PHE A 200 -41.47 -12.95 2.90
C PHE A 200 -42.61 -12.09 2.35
N ARG A 201 -43.22 -11.34 3.25
CA ARG A 201 -44.28 -10.39 2.89
C ARG A 201 -44.03 -9.04 3.54
N LEU A 202 -44.24 -7.99 2.77
CA LEU A 202 -44.23 -6.62 3.25
C LEU A 202 -45.66 -6.16 3.48
N ALA A 203 -46.04 -5.95 4.73
CA ALA A 203 -47.33 -5.44 5.14
C ALA A 203 -47.24 -3.95 5.40
N LEU A 204 -48.20 -3.20 4.88
CA LEU A 204 -48.41 -1.78 5.18
C LEU A 204 -49.50 -1.61 6.23
N VAL A 205 -49.12 -1.06 7.37
CA VAL A 205 -50.01 -0.84 8.52
C VAL A 205 -50.41 0.65 8.55
N ASP A 206 -51.68 0.92 8.52
CA ASP A 206 -52.22 2.27 8.75
C ASP A 206 -52.18 2.58 10.24
N VAL A 207 -51.48 3.66 10.61
CA VAL A 207 -51.29 4.01 12.03
C VAL A 207 -52.54 4.54 12.67
N ALA A 208 -53.46 5.17 11.95
CA ALA A 208 -54.66 5.70 12.50
C ALA A 208 -55.69 4.61 12.90
N THR A 209 -55.77 3.55 12.12
CA THR A 209 -56.71 2.45 12.32
C THR A 209 -56.12 1.23 13.01
N ALA A 210 -54.79 1.14 13.08
CA ALA A 210 -54.03 -0.04 13.53
C ALA A 210 -54.42 -1.32 12.73
N THR A 211 -54.55 -1.15 11.39
CA THR A 211 -54.91 -2.28 10.51
C THR A 211 -53.93 -2.39 9.36
N THR A 212 -53.68 -3.61 8.91
CA THR A 212 -52.94 -3.84 7.64
C THR A 212 -53.87 -3.48 6.49
N VAL A 213 -53.38 -2.53 5.64
CA VAL A 213 -54.17 -2.02 4.50
C VAL A 213 -53.70 -2.59 3.16
N GLU A 214 -52.43 -3.00 3.08
CA GLU A 214 -51.84 -3.57 1.84
C GLU A 214 -50.80 -4.63 2.22
N THR A 215 -50.63 -5.61 1.34
CA THR A 215 -49.58 -6.63 1.48
C THR A 215 -48.93 -6.91 0.13
N TYR A 216 -47.62 -7.09 0.12
CA TYR A 216 -46.81 -7.42 -1.06
C TYR A 216 -45.98 -8.64 -0.80
N ASP A 217 -45.97 -9.58 -1.76
CA ASP A 217 -45.03 -10.70 -1.73
C ASP A 217 -43.65 -10.19 -2.14
N VAL A 218 -42.63 -10.53 -1.35
CA VAL A 218 -41.23 -10.16 -1.61
C VAL A 218 -40.40 -11.41 -1.77
N ASP A 219 -39.57 -11.46 -2.79
CA ASP A 219 -38.87 -12.69 -3.19
C ASP A 219 -37.85 -13.18 -2.16
N ASN A 220 -37.44 -12.33 -1.25
CA ASN A 220 -36.45 -12.63 -0.20
C ASN A 220 -36.46 -11.57 0.90
N TYR A 221 -35.65 -11.81 1.95
CA TYR A 221 -35.35 -10.78 2.94
C TYR A 221 -34.97 -9.45 2.23
N SER A 222 -35.66 -8.37 2.57
CA SER A 222 -35.34 -7.02 2.07
C SER A 222 -34.40 -6.32 3.01
N GLY A 223 -33.30 -5.77 2.52
CA GLY A 223 -32.38 -4.95 3.31
C GLY A 223 -32.87 -3.52 3.55
N PHE A 224 -33.89 -3.09 2.79
CA PHE A 224 -34.47 -1.75 2.87
C PHE A 224 -35.85 -1.72 2.20
N ALA A 225 -36.79 -1.01 2.79
CA ALA A 225 -38.06 -0.66 2.15
C ALA A 225 -38.46 0.78 2.45
N GLN A 226 -39.17 1.41 1.54
CA GLN A 226 -39.75 2.75 1.69
C GLN A 226 -41.17 2.80 1.17
N VAL A 227 -42.02 3.46 1.90
CA VAL A 227 -43.40 3.70 1.49
C VAL A 227 -43.61 5.19 1.26
N THR A 228 -44.33 5.52 0.18
CA THR A 228 -44.85 6.85 -0.08
C THR A 228 -46.37 6.75 -0.28
N PRO A 229 -47.12 7.84 -0.34
CA PRO A 229 -48.56 7.78 -0.65
C PRO A 229 -48.88 7.02 -1.93
N ASP A 230 -48.04 7.13 -2.96
CA ASP A 230 -48.29 6.57 -4.27
C ASP A 230 -47.51 5.31 -4.60
N ARG A 231 -46.39 5.04 -3.87
CA ARG A 231 -45.47 3.96 -4.24
C ARG A 231 -44.94 3.20 -3.01
N VAL A 232 -44.60 1.96 -3.24
CA VAL A 232 -43.82 1.12 -2.31
C VAL A 232 -42.56 0.69 -3.05
N LEU A 233 -41.44 0.74 -2.35
CA LEU A 233 -40.13 0.34 -2.84
C LEU A 233 -39.50 -0.63 -1.85
N TRP A 234 -38.87 -1.69 -2.36
CA TRP A 234 -37.99 -2.56 -1.57
C TRP A 234 -36.77 -2.99 -2.35
N GLU A 235 -35.70 -3.31 -1.63
CA GLU A 235 -34.45 -3.79 -2.15
C GLU A 235 -34.25 -5.27 -1.81
N SER A 236 -34.01 -6.09 -2.82
CA SER A 236 -33.62 -7.49 -2.65
C SER A 236 -32.12 -7.59 -2.32
N PRO A 237 -31.70 -8.57 -1.48
CA PRO A 237 -30.28 -8.83 -1.17
C PRO A 237 -29.39 -9.07 -2.40
N TYR A 238 -30.01 -9.41 -3.52
CA TYR A 238 -29.29 -9.62 -4.81
C TYR A 238 -29.08 -8.33 -5.61
N GLY A 239 -29.34 -7.17 -5.02
CA GLY A 239 -29.15 -5.87 -5.64
C GLY A 239 -30.18 -5.55 -6.72
N ARG A 240 -31.41 -5.96 -6.52
CA ARG A 240 -32.56 -5.57 -7.31
C ARG A 240 -33.47 -4.71 -6.48
N THR A 241 -33.95 -3.62 -7.09
CA THR A 241 -34.96 -2.74 -6.49
C THR A 241 -36.26 -2.94 -7.20
N THR A 242 -37.30 -3.22 -6.45
CA THR A 242 -38.69 -3.24 -6.96
C THR A 242 -39.44 -2.02 -6.48
N ILE A 243 -40.08 -1.33 -7.41
CA ILE A 243 -40.96 -0.18 -7.12
C ILE A 243 -42.35 -0.57 -7.60
N VAL A 244 -43.34 -0.44 -6.75
CA VAL A 244 -44.73 -0.73 -7.05
C VAL A 244 -45.55 0.54 -6.94
N ASP A 245 -46.32 0.89 -7.97
CA ASP A 245 -47.37 1.89 -7.88
C ASP A 245 -48.55 1.33 -7.07
N ARG A 246 -48.90 1.99 -5.96
CA ARG A 246 -49.89 1.46 -5.00
C ARG A 246 -51.28 1.43 -5.58
N LYS A 247 -51.62 2.34 -6.50
CA LYS A 247 -52.93 2.46 -7.11
C LYS A 247 -53.14 1.44 -8.22
N THR A 248 -52.15 1.30 -9.12
CA THR A 248 -52.29 0.43 -10.31
C THR A 248 -51.76 -0.99 -10.03
N LYS A 249 -50.97 -1.18 -8.95
CA LYS A 249 -50.27 -2.39 -8.58
C LYS A 249 -49.25 -2.83 -9.63
N GLN A 250 -48.88 -1.93 -10.54
CA GLN A 250 -47.80 -2.21 -11.50
C GLN A 250 -46.45 -2.13 -10.82
N ALA A 251 -45.59 -3.16 -11.07
CA ALA A 251 -44.26 -3.26 -10.52
C ALA A 251 -43.19 -3.04 -11.58
N GLU A 252 -42.19 -2.24 -11.27
CA GLU A 252 -40.96 -2.10 -12.05
C GLU A 252 -39.78 -2.59 -11.24
N THR A 253 -38.87 -3.35 -11.87
CA THR A 253 -37.66 -3.85 -11.23
C THR A 253 -36.42 -3.24 -11.85
N HIS A 254 -35.55 -2.69 -11.04
CA HIS A 254 -34.31 -2.02 -11.44
C HIS A 254 -33.09 -2.82 -10.93
N PRO A 255 -32.09 -3.08 -11.77
CA PRO A 255 -30.89 -3.86 -11.40
C PRO A 255 -29.81 -3.00 -10.73
N TYR A 256 -30.17 -2.18 -9.74
CA TYR A 256 -29.21 -1.31 -9.07
C TYR A 256 -28.65 -1.99 -7.82
N ARG A 257 -27.32 -2.15 -7.77
CA ARG A 257 -26.59 -2.48 -6.55
C ARG A 257 -26.17 -1.18 -5.84
N ALA A 258 -27.15 -0.43 -5.35
CA ALA A 258 -26.94 0.90 -4.82
C ALA A 258 -28.00 1.19 -3.76
N GLN A 259 -27.69 2.08 -2.82
CA GLN A 259 -28.72 2.58 -1.91
C GLN A 259 -29.66 3.50 -2.71
N ILE A 260 -30.93 3.37 -2.47
CA ILE A 260 -31.98 4.07 -3.21
C ILE A 260 -33.01 4.68 -2.26
N ALA A 261 -33.64 5.78 -2.70
CA ALA A 261 -34.76 6.37 -2.00
C ALA A 261 -35.71 7.10 -2.98
N LEU A 262 -36.99 7.13 -2.66
CA LEU A 262 -37.98 7.88 -3.40
C LEU A 262 -38.12 9.30 -2.83
N GLY A 263 -38.04 10.31 -3.68
CA GLY A 263 -38.39 11.69 -3.41
C GLY A 263 -39.43 12.18 -4.44
N GLY A 264 -40.70 12.08 -4.11
CA GLY A 264 -41.77 12.33 -5.08
C GLY A 264 -41.69 11.38 -6.29
N ASP A 265 -41.63 11.95 -7.49
CA ASP A 265 -41.47 11.21 -8.75
C ASP A 265 -40.01 10.94 -9.15
N TRP A 266 -39.10 11.12 -8.23
CA TRP A 266 -37.68 10.91 -8.47
C TRP A 266 -37.13 9.76 -7.62
N LEU A 267 -36.31 8.92 -8.25
CA LEU A 267 -35.55 7.85 -7.61
C LEU A 267 -34.11 8.33 -7.40
N ALA A 268 -33.73 8.54 -6.16
CA ALA A 268 -32.35 8.82 -5.79
C ALA A 268 -31.57 7.49 -5.72
N ILE A 269 -30.43 7.42 -6.40
CA ILE A 269 -29.58 6.24 -6.52
C ILE A 269 -28.17 6.66 -6.09
N THR A 270 -27.63 6.01 -5.04
CA THR A 270 -26.29 6.29 -4.50
C THR A 270 -25.52 4.99 -4.32
N GLY A 271 -24.19 5.06 -4.33
CA GLY A 271 -23.31 3.96 -3.90
C GLY A 271 -22.30 3.49 -4.93
N GLY A 272 -21.31 2.74 -4.43
CA GLY A 272 -20.24 2.10 -5.21
C GLY A 272 -19.20 3.06 -5.78
N ASP A 273 -18.02 2.53 -6.11
CA ASP A 273 -16.91 3.31 -6.70
C ASP A 273 -17.17 3.71 -8.16
N LYS A 274 -18.09 3.00 -8.80
CA LYS A 274 -18.62 3.30 -10.14
C LYS A 274 -20.12 3.11 -10.10
N LEU A 275 -20.85 4.21 -10.02
CA LEU A 275 -22.29 4.17 -10.11
C LEU A 275 -22.70 4.04 -11.58
N VAL A 276 -23.41 2.96 -11.92
CA VAL A 276 -23.97 2.75 -13.27
C VAL A 276 -25.49 2.83 -13.19
N VAL A 277 -26.07 3.79 -13.87
CA VAL A 277 -27.56 3.94 -13.97
C VAL A 277 -27.95 3.86 -15.43
N ASP A 278 -28.73 2.82 -15.78
CA ASP A 278 -29.17 2.54 -17.15
C ASP A 278 -28.03 2.61 -18.18
N GLY A 279 -26.91 1.95 -17.90
CA GLY A 279 -25.75 1.89 -18.78
C GLY A 279 -24.85 3.14 -18.82
N VAL A 280 -25.21 4.23 -18.11
CA VAL A 280 -24.36 5.42 -17.96
C VAL A 280 -23.54 5.29 -16.69
N THR A 281 -22.21 5.39 -16.83
CA THR A 281 -21.28 5.38 -15.68
C THR A 281 -21.03 6.80 -15.18
N TYR A 282 -21.22 6.97 -13.89
CA TYR A 282 -20.93 8.23 -13.19
C TYR A 282 -19.67 8.06 -12.38
N PRO A 283 -18.68 8.96 -12.54
CA PRO A 283 -17.44 8.93 -11.74
C PRO A 283 -17.72 9.34 -10.30
N ASN A 284 -16.78 9.01 -9.42
CA ASN A 284 -16.91 9.22 -7.98
C ASN A 284 -18.11 8.43 -7.40
N ARG A 285 -18.68 8.89 -6.31
CA ARG A 285 -19.87 8.28 -5.66
C ARG A 285 -21.03 9.28 -5.60
N PRO A 286 -21.53 9.79 -6.72
CA PRO A 286 -22.57 10.80 -6.72
C PRO A 286 -23.90 10.21 -6.27
N VAL A 287 -24.87 11.10 -5.96
CA VAL A 287 -26.28 10.75 -6.03
C VAL A 287 -26.78 11.09 -7.42
N VAL A 288 -27.44 10.14 -8.07
CA VAL A 288 -28.13 10.35 -9.35
C VAL A 288 -29.62 10.26 -9.12
N LEU A 289 -30.34 11.32 -9.42
CA LEU A 289 -31.81 11.31 -9.41
C LEU A 289 -32.31 10.93 -10.79
N LYS A 290 -33.10 9.84 -10.86
CA LYS A 290 -33.78 9.39 -12.06
C LYS A 290 -35.26 9.70 -11.95
N SER A 291 -35.82 10.45 -12.91
CA SER A 291 -37.25 10.71 -13.01
C SER A 291 -37.97 9.42 -13.38
N LEU A 292 -39.00 9.08 -12.63
CA LEU A 292 -39.89 7.94 -12.91
C LEU A 292 -40.93 8.27 -13.99
N LYS A 293 -41.05 9.53 -14.39
CA LYS A 293 -42.00 9.96 -15.45
C LYS A 293 -41.38 9.87 -16.85
N ASP A 294 -40.17 10.38 -17.02
CA ASP A 294 -39.54 10.57 -18.32
C ASP A 294 -38.13 9.93 -18.44
N GLY A 295 -37.64 9.31 -17.38
CA GLY A 295 -36.33 8.66 -17.33
C GLY A 295 -35.14 9.64 -17.31
N ARG A 296 -35.36 10.96 -17.20
CA ARG A 296 -34.29 11.95 -17.12
C ARG A 296 -33.43 11.72 -15.89
N LYS A 297 -32.14 11.91 -16.02
CA LYS A 297 -31.15 11.70 -14.95
C LYS A 297 -30.45 13.01 -14.61
N VAL A 298 -30.33 13.30 -13.31
CA VAL A 298 -29.64 14.47 -12.78
C VAL A 298 -28.63 14.02 -11.75
N PRO A 299 -27.33 14.04 -12.07
CA PRO A 299 -26.28 13.78 -11.07
C PRO A 299 -26.13 15.00 -10.18
N LEU A 300 -26.09 14.77 -8.87
CA LEU A 300 -25.89 15.78 -7.85
C LEU A 300 -24.75 15.29 -6.93
N LEU A 301 -23.99 16.18 -6.34
CA LEU A 301 -22.86 15.94 -5.44
C LEU A 301 -21.72 15.11 -6.08
N ASP A 302 -20.51 15.28 -5.57
CA ASP A 302 -19.35 14.46 -5.94
C ASP A 302 -19.20 13.24 -5.02
N LEU A 303 -19.75 13.32 -3.81
CA LEU A 303 -19.84 12.23 -2.83
C LEU A 303 -21.23 12.23 -2.23
N ALA A 304 -21.85 11.06 -2.13
CA ALA A 304 -23.15 10.88 -1.47
C ALA A 304 -23.10 9.66 -0.54
N GLY A 305 -23.61 9.85 0.67
CA GLY A 305 -23.85 8.78 1.64
C GLY A 305 -25.28 8.24 1.55
N ARG A 306 -25.76 7.65 2.64
CA ARG A 306 -27.10 7.08 2.73
C ARG A 306 -28.17 8.18 2.63
N VAL A 307 -29.12 7.99 1.73
CA VAL A 307 -30.24 8.90 1.52
C VAL A 307 -31.37 8.58 2.50
N ALA A 308 -31.92 9.59 3.14
CA ALA A 308 -33.09 9.47 4.00
C ALA A 308 -34.26 10.37 3.50
N PRO A 309 -35.49 9.87 3.42
CA PRO A 309 -36.66 10.70 3.12
C PRO A 309 -37.01 11.59 4.32
N VAL A 310 -37.43 12.84 4.05
CA VAL A 310 -37.81 13.83 5.08
C VAL A 310 -39.32 13.83 5.37
N GLY A 311 -40.12 13.18 4.53
CA GLY A 311 -41.58 13.10 4.70
C GLY A 311 -42.36 14.14 3.91
N ASP A 312 -41.75 15.23 3.48
CA ASP A 312 -42.32 16.30 2.66
C ASP A 312 -42.00 16.14 1.16
N GLY A 313 -41.50 14.98 0.75
CA GLY A 313 -41.05 14.70 -0.62
C GLY A 313 -39.61 15.09 -0.89
N THR A 314 -38.92 15.72 0.06
CA THR A 314 -37.47 16.00 -0.04
C THR A 314 -36.64 14.85 0.55
N LEU A 315 -35.36 14.86 0.21
CA LEU A 315 -34.40 13.86 0.66
C LEU A 315 -33.24 14.54 1.40
N LEU A 316 -32.72 13.88 2.43
CA LEU A 316 -31.59 14.35 3.19
C LEU A 316 -30.47 13.29 3.10
N LEU A 317 -29.20 13.73 2.91
CA LEU A 317 -28.06 12.83 2.84
C LEU A 317 -26.77 13.54 3.25
N PRO A 318 -25.87 12.84 3.96
CA PRO A 318 -24.49 13.29 4.09
C PRO A 318 -23.80 13.15 2.73
N GLY A 319 -22.96 14.12 2.37
CA GLY A 319 -22.28 14.12 1.08
C GLY A 319 -21.31 15.26 0.94
N GLY A 320 -20.96 15.60 -0.31
CA GLY A 320 -20.06 16.71 -0.56
C GLY A 320 -19.88 17.04 -2.03
N THR A 321 -19.39 18.26 -2.26
CA THR A 321 -18.86 18.69 -3.55
C THR A 321 -17.43 19.21 -3.37
N PHE A 322 -16.60 19.16 -4.43
CA PHE A 322 -15.26 19.74 -4.37
C PHE A 322 -15.29 21.25 -4.15
N ALA A 323 -16.38 21.91 -4.52
CA ALA A 323 -16.55 23.36 -4.36
C ALA A 323 -16.97 23.77 -2.94
N GLN A 324 -17.78 22.95 -2.26
CA GLN A 324 -18.40 23.31 -0.98
C GLN A 324 -17.85 22.50 0.21
N GLY A 325 -17.14 21.39 -0.04
CA GLY A 325 -16.69 20.48 1.00
C GLY A 325 -17.74 19.43 1.38
N ARG A 326 -17.56 18.82 2.56
CA ARG A 326 -18.46 17.80 3.14
C ARG A 326 -19.52 18.44 4.00
N GLY A 327 -20.69 17.84 4.01
CA GLY A 327 -21.79 18.31 4.84
C GLY A 327 -23.05 17.48 4.70
N LEU A 328 -24.12 17.97 5.27
CA LEU A 328 -25.47 17.42 5.12
C LEU A 328 -26.22 18.23 4.04
N PHE A 329 -26.71 17.53 3.04
CA PHE A 329 -27.40 18.12 1.91
C PHE A 329 -28.86 17.73 1.88
N ARG A 330 -29.72 18.71 1.57
CA ARG A 330 -31.14 18.50 1.28
C ARG A 330 -31.35 18.55 -0.22
N ILE A 331 -31.99 17.53 -0.78
CA ILE A 331 -32.44 17.51 -2.17
C ILE A 331 -33.90 17.87 -2.22
N SER A 332 -34.19 18.90 -2.93
CA SER A 332 -35.57 19.41 -3.21
C SER A 332 -35.72 19.66 -4.70
N LEU A 333 -36.97 19.85 -5.14
CA LEU A 333 -37.25 20.27 -6.50
C LEU A 333 -37.23 21.81 -6.56
N ASP A 334 -36.58 22.36 -7.56
CA ASP A 334 -36.66 23.76 -7.89
C ASP A 334 -38.02 24.15 -8.54
N ALA A 335 -38.22 25.41 -8.86
CA ALA A 335 -39.46 25.90 -9.48
C ALA A 335 -39.74 25.25 -10.86
N SER A 336 -38.77 24.65 -11.51
CA SER A 336 -38.91 23.89 -12.77
C SER A 336 -39.23 22.41 -12.58
N GLY A 337 -39.25 21.92 -11.33
CA GLY A 337 -39.39 20.51 -10.99
C GLY A 337 -38.11 19.73 -11.20
N THR A 338 -36.94 20.39 -11.28
CA THR A 338 -35.65 19.77 -11.38
C THR A 338 -35.03 19.59 -9.98
N PRO A 339 -34.47 18.41 -9.66
CA PRO A 339 -33.80 18.20 -8.38
C PRO A 339 -32.57 19.09 -8.22
N ALA A 340 -32.43 19.70 -7.05
CA ALA A 340 -31.30 20.50 -6.64
C ALA A 340 -30.86 20.08 -5.23
N ALA A 341 -29.54 20.10 -4.97
CA ALA A 341 -28.98 19.80 -3.66
C ALA A 341 -28.53 21.10 -2.98
N THR A 342 -28.96 21.33 -1.76
CA THR A 342 -28.55 22.48 -0.95
C THR A 342 -27.84 21.97 0.32
N MET A 343 -26.67 22.49 0.63
CA MET A 343 -25.98 22.20 1.90
C MET A 343 -26.73 22.93 3.03
N ILE A 344 -27.13 22.17 4.03
CA ILE A 344 -27.84 22.71 5.22
C ILE A 344 -26.93 22.67 6.45
N ALA A 345 -25.99 21.76 6.53
CA ALA A 345 -24.99 21.71 7.58
C ALA A 345 -23.60 21.44 6.99
N ASP A 346 -22.61 22.18 7.48
CA ASP A 346 -21.23 22.14 6.97
C ASP A 346 -20.33 21.42 7.98
N GLU A 347 -19.66 20.34 7.57
CA GLU A 347 -18.67 19.64 8.39
C GLU A 347 -17.36 20.43 8.52
N GLN A 348 -17.21 21.53 7.81
CA GLN A 348 -15.99 22.35 7.73
C GLN A 348 -14.77 21.54 7.27
N ARG A 349 -15.01 20.53 6.44
CA ARG A 349 -14.00 19.64 5.89
C ARG A 349 -14.03 19.68 4.35
N PRO A 350 -12.90 19.87 3.69
CA PRO A 350 -12.86 19.77 2.23
C PRO A 350 -13.20 18.34 1.79
N LEU A 351 -13.78 18.18 0.61
CA LEU A 351 -14.01 16.86 0.04
C LEU A 351 -12.71 16.24 -0.48
N GLY A 352 -11.81 17.06 -1.01
CA GLY A 352 -10.47 16.62 -1.46
C GLY A 352 -9.46 16.54 -0.31
N ILE A 353 -8.49 15.65 -0.46
CA ILE A 353 -7.36 15.54 0.48
C ILE A 353 -6.35 16.65 0.22
N VAL A 354 -5.88 17.28 1.28
CA VAL A 354 -4.70 18.15 1.28
C VAL A 354 -3.59 17.47 2.08
N LEU A 355 -2.46 17.23 1.44
CA LEU A 355 -1.24 16.75 2.09
C LEU A 355 -0.47 17.98 2.60
N GLU A 356 -0.69 18.38 3.86
CA GLU A 356 -0.12 19.60 4.44
C GLU A 356 1.39 19.47 4.64
N GLN A 357 1.82 18.34 5.21
CA GLN A 357 3.23 18.04 5.49
C GLN A 357 3.60 16.63 5.03
N ALA A 358 4.85 16.47 4.63
CA ALA A 358 5.51 15.19 4.36
C ALA A 358 6.91 15.27 5.00
N ASN A 359 7.09 14.56 6.09
CA ASN A 359 8.33 14.56 6.85
C ASN A 359 9.15 13.33 6.45
N VAL A 360 9.84 13.42 5.33
CA VAL A 360 10.77 12.41 4.85
C VAL A 360 12.15 12.75 5.38
N PRO A 361 12.88 11.84 6.06
CA PRO A 361 14.23 12.10 6.52
C PRO A 361 15.13 12.65 5.40
N SER A 362 15.93 13.65 5.69
CA SER A 362 16.88 14.20 4.71
C SER A 362 18.01 13.22 4.40
N VAL A 363 18.33 12.32 5.34
CA VAL A 363 19.32 11.24 5.20
C VAL A 363 18.83 9.99 5.90
N TYR A 364 18.88 8.85 5.22
CA TYR A 364 18.67 7.51 5.77
C TYR A 364 20.03 6.83 6.02
N ARG A 365 20.27 6.33 7.25
CA ARG A 365 21.51 5.62 7.63
C ARG A 365 21.33 4.14 7.97
N PHE A 366 20.15 3.73 8.39
CA PHE A 366 19.83 2.33 8.76
C PHE A 366 20.75 1.76 9.86
N ASP A 367 21.21 2.62 10.75
CA ASP A 367 22.08 2.31 11.90
C ASP A 367 21.30 2.30 13.23
N GLY A 368 19.97 2.19 13.14
CA GLY A 368 19.04 2.29 14.26
C GLY A 368 18.56 3.72 14.52
N THR A 369 18.99 4.69 13.71
CA THR A 369 18.41 6.03 13.70
C THR A 369 17.08 6.05 12.96
N ASP A 370 16.29 7.09 13.14
CA ASP A 370 14.92 7.18 12.65
C ASP A 370 14.84 7.08 11.12
N SER A 371 14.25 5.98 10.64
CA SER A 371 13.92 5.76 9.23
C SER A 371 12.45 6.06 8.92
N ARG A 372 11.74 6.61 9.93
CA ARG A 372 10.30 6.83 9.88
C ARG A 372 9.93 8.05 9.06
N VAL A 373 8.96 7.87 8.18
CA VAL A 373 8.31 8.93 7.41
C VAL A 373 6.95 9.21 8.03
N THR A 374 6.65 10.47 8.28
CA THR A 374 5.35 10.91 8.80
C THR A 374 4.75 11.98 7.90
N TRP A 375 3.45 12.19 8.03
CA TRP A 375 2.74 13.21 7.26
C TRP A 375 1.62 13.85 8.08
N LYS A 376 1.13 14.98 7.56
CA LYS A 376 -0.08 15.63 8.05
C LYS A 376 -1.01 15.89 6.88
N THR A 377 -2.26 15.48 7.03
CA THR A 377 -3.31 15.58 6.01
C THR A 377 -4.57 16.24 6.58
N SER A 378 -5.38 16.80 5.72
CA SER A 378 -6.68 17.39 6.09
C SER A 378 -7.73 16.35 6.48
N ASP A 379 -7.52 15.07 6.15
CA ASP A 379 -8.41 13.96 6.47
C ASP A 379 -7.57 12.77 6.98
N SER A 380 -8.16 11.92 7.81
CA SER A 380 -7.54 10.69 8.33
C SER A 380 -7.95 9.44 7.55
N ASP A 381 -9.03 9.50 6.76
CA ASP A 381 -9.54 8.37 5.99
C ASP A 381 -8.87 8.31 4.60
N LEU A 382 -7.63 7.81 4.60
CA LEU A 382 -6.79 7.79 3.40
C LEU A 382 -5.73 6.68 3.44
N GLY A 383 -5.27 6.28 2.25
CA GLY A 383 -4.04 5.50 2.09
C GLY A 383 -2.91 6.41 1.62
N VAL A 384 -1.69 6.15 2.08
CA VAL A 384 -0.50 6.88 1.65
C VAL A 384 0.48 5.93 0.99
N SER A 385 0.99 6.31 -0.19
CA SER A 385 2.13 5.67 -0.82
C SER A 385 3.35 6.60 -0.82
N LEU A 386 4.52 6.00 -0.70
CA LEU A 386 5.81 6.67 -0.83
C LEU A 386 6.66 5.91 -1.83
N ASP A 387 6.94 6.53 -2.97
CA ASP A 387 7.89 6.04 -3.95
C ASP A 387 9.24 6.71 -3.73
N LEU A 388 10.29 5.91 -3.54
CA LEU A 388 11.67 6.38 -3.42
C LEU A 388 12.45 5.86 -4.63
N THR A 389 12.92 6.75 -5.51
CA THR A 389 13.66 6.40 -6.73
C THR A 389 15.11 6.85 -6.61
N HIS A 390 16.04 5.91 -6.69
CA HIS A 390 17.47 6.20 -6.72
C HIS A 390 17.86 6.90 -8.02
N VAL A 391 18.43 8.10 -7.93
CA VAL A 391 18.68 8.95 -9.11
C VAL A 391 19.66 8.32 -10.09
N ALA A 392 20.71 7.65 -9.60
CA ALA A 392 21.76 7.12 -10.46
C ALA A 392 21.35 5.82 -11.20
N THR A 393 20.58 4.93 -10.57
CA THR A 393 20.18 3.63 -11.13
C THR A 393 18.76 3.60 -11.68
N GLY A 394 17.92 4.58 -11.30
CA GLY A 394 16.49 4.59 -11.62
C GLY A 394 15.66 3.54 -10.90
N ARG A 395 16.25 2.78 -9.97
CA ARG A 395 15.51 1.78 -9.19
C ARG A 395 14.61 2.45 -8.18
N THR A 396 13.41 1.90 -8.01
CA THR A 396 12.36 2.47 -7.14
C THR A 396 11.88 1.42 -6.14
N VAL A 397 11.66 1.85 -4.90
CA VAL A 397 10.85 1.13 -3.92
C VAL A 397 9.56 1.89 -3.70
N SER A 398 8.45 1.15 -3.60
CA SER A 398 7.12 1.70 -3.28
C SER A 398 6.67 1.15 -1.94
N LEU A 399 6.42 2.04 -0.99
CA LEU A 399 5.98 1.73 0.37
C LEU A 399 4.55 2.23 0.55
N TRP A 400 3.76 1.53 1.37
CA TRP A 400 2.34 1.82 1.56
C TRP A 400 1.95 1.80 3.02
N SER A 401 1.00 2.66 3.39
CA SER A 401 0.29 2.62 4.65
C SER A 401 -1.21 2.90 4.41
N TYR A 402 -2.06 2.08 5.02
CA TYR A 402 -3.52 2.23 4.92
C TYR A 402 -4.16 2.70 6.24
N TYR A 403 -3.54 2.42 7.37
CA TYR A 403 -4.11 2.69 8.69
C TYR A 403 -3.15 3.40 9.63
N ASP A 404 -1.84 3.28 9.37
CA ASP A 404 -0.82 3.94 10.18
C ASP A 404 -0.59 5.37 9.70
N THR A 405 -0.18 6.23 10.61
CA THR A 405 0.20 7.62 10.32
C THR A 405 1.68 7.77 9.96
N PHE A 406 2.33 6.65 9.68
CA PHE A 406 3.75 6.60 9.33
C PHE A 406 4.07 5.45 8.37
N ILE A 407 5.23 5.56 7.73
CA ILE A 407 5.87 4.49 6.96
C ILE A 407 7.29 4.34 7.48
N ASP A 408 7.70 3.11 7.82
CA ASP A 408 9.09 2.78 8.11
C ASP A 408 9.70 2.10 6.90
N TRP A 409 10.90 2.56 6.49
CA TRP A 409 11.67 1.92 5.43
C TRP A 409 12.84 1.16 6.02
N ASP A 410 12.94 -0.12 5.73
CA ASP A 410 14.00 -1.01 6.20
C ASP A 410 15.32 -0.90 5.42
N GLY A 411 15.34 -0.09 4.37
CA GLY A 411 16.53 0.12 3.52
C GLY A 411 16.70 -0.93 2.43
N TYR A 412 15.65 -1.66 2.10
CA TYR A 412 15.63 -2.55 0.95
C TYR A 412 14.77 -2.00 -0.18
N LEU A 413 15.20 -2.23 -1.44
CA LEU A 413 14.44 -1.85 -2.64
C LEU A 413 13.40 -2.92 -3.03
N ASP A 414 13.75 -4.18 -2.72
CA ASP A 414 12.86 -5.33 -2.83
C ASP A 414 13.26 -6.32 -1.74
N GLN A 415 12.80 -6.62 -0.76
CA GLN A 415 13.07 -7.59 0.32
C GLN A 415 14.53 -8.15 0.42
N VAL A 416 15.37 -8.02 -0.61
CA VAL A 416 16.74 -8.57 -0.66
C VAL A 416 17.79 -7.63 -1.25
N ILE A 417 17.42 -6.64 -2.05
CA ILE A 417 18.37 -5.68 -2.62
C ILE A 417 18.46 -4.48 -1.69
N GLY A 418 19.62 -4.31 -1.07
CA GLY A 418 19.89 -3.12 -0.26
C GLY A 418 19.79 -1.84 -1.07
N ALA A 419 19.29 -0.79 -0.43
CA ALA A 419 19.25 0.53 -1.04
C ALA A 419 20.66 1.02 -1.35
N TYR A 420 20.86 1.56 -2.55
CA TYR A 420 22.13 2.14 -2.96
C TYR A 420 22.41 3.43 -2.19
N ASN A 421 23.68 3.71 -1.91
CA ASN A 421 24.07 5.03 -1.40
C ASN A 421 23.83 6.11 -2.47
N GLY A 422 23.44 7.30 -2.03
CA GLY A 422 23.27 8.43 -2.95
C GLY A 422 21.91 9.11 -2.84
N VAL A 423 21.61 9.92 -3.83
CA VAL A 423 20.39 10.74 -3.85
C VAL A 423 19.22 9.96 -4.40
N TYR A 424 18.11 10.09 -3.70
CA TYR A 424 16.80 9.59 -4.10
C TYR A 424 15.84 10.76 -4.31
N THR A 425 15.03 10.69 -5.34
CA THR A 425 13.80 11.46 -5.41
C THR A 425 12.69 10.68 -4.72
N TRP A 426 11.85 11.38 -3.98
CA TRP A 426 10.68 10.77 -3.39
C TRP A 426 9.39 11.43 -3.87
N LYS A 427 8.33 10.62 -3.96
CA LYS A 427 6.98 11.04 -4.26
C LYS A 427 6.04 10.42 -3.24
N MET A 428 5.43 11.24 -2.40
CA MET A 428 4.38 10.83 -1.48
C MET A 428 3.03 11.15 -2.10
N THR A 429 2.13 10.17 -2.11
CA THR A 429 0.79 10.32 -2.65
C THR A 429 -0.23 9.89 -1.61
N ALA A 430 -1.09 10.81 -1.20
CA ALA A 430 -2.22 10.53 -0.32
C ALA A 430 -3.48 10.28 -1.18
N HIS A 431 -4.06 9.09 -1.05
CA HIS A 431 -5.24 8.65 -1.78
C HIS A 431 -6.45 8.67 -0.85
N PRO A 432 -7.57 9.32 -1.23
CA PRO A 432 -8.78 9.23 -0.43
C PRO A 432 -9.29 7.78 -0.37
N ALA A 433 -9.58 7.26 0.83
CA ALA A 433 -10.13 5.92 0.99
C ALA A 433 -11.50 5.77 0.33
N SER A 434 -12.25 6.87 0.24
CA SER A 434 -13.51 6.92 -0.51
C SER A 434 -13.33 6.70 -2.02
N GLY A 435 -12.12 6.81 -2.55
CA GLY A 435 -11.85 6.82 -4.00
C GLY A 435 -12.37 8.07 -4.72
N VAL A 436 -12.87 9.07 -3.99
CA VAL A 436 -13.48 10.30 -4.55
C VAL A 436 -12.48 11.44 -4.49
N GLY A 437 -12.18 12.01 -5.64
CA GLY A 437 -11.27 13.15 -5.79
C GLY A 437 -9.84 12.79 -6.16
N PRO A 438 -9.05 13.79 -6.51
CA PRO A 438 -7.66 13.61 -6.86
C PRO A 438 -6.82 13.25 -5.64
N ALA A 439 -5.81 12.43 -5.85
CA ALA A 439 -4.80 12.20 -4.85
C ALA A 439 -3.96 13.47 -4.62
N ALA A 440 -3.60 13.74 -3.37
CA ALA A 440 -2.66 14.80 -3.04
C ALA A 440 -1.23 14.30 -3.14
N VAL A 441 -0.34 15.09 -3.77
CA VAL A 441 1.04 14.68 -4.05
C VAL A 441 2.02 15.70 -3.49
N LYS A 442 3.08 15.20 -2.84
CA LYS A 442 4.29 15.96 -2.55
C LYS A 442 5.52 15.21 -3.03
N THR A 443 6.53 15.94 -3.43
CA THR A 443 7.80 15.40 -3.92
C THR A 443 8.97 16.10 -3.24
N GLY A 444 10.12 15.44 -3.24
CA GLY A 444 11.36 16.00 -2.72
C GLY A 444 12.54 15.09 -2.99
N THR A 445 13.61 15.32 -2.26
CA THR A 445 14.83 14.51 -2.33
C THR A 445 15.26 14.08 -0.94
N THR A 446 15.95 12.94 -0.88
CA THR A 446 16.62 12.42 0.31
C THR A 446 17.93 11.77 -0.08
N THR A 447 18.79 11.50 0.87
CA THR A 447 20.05 10.80 0.65
C THR A 447 20.04 9.49 1.43
N VAL A 448 20.54 8.42 0.85
CA VAL A 448 20.86 7.18 1.55
C VAL A 448 22.36 7.15 1.80
N ASP A 449 22.78 6.91 3.04
CA ASP A 449 24.16 6.78 3.48
C ASP A 449 24.29 5.55 4.37
N ARG A 450 24.60 4.41 3.77
CA ARG A 450 24.83 3.12 4.46
C ARG A 450 26.28 2.89 4.79
N GLY A 451 27.16 3.87 4.48
CA GLY A 451 28.59 3.67 4.52
C GLY A 451 29.10 2.78 3.39
N THR A 452 30.32 2.29 3.55
CA THR A 452 30.97 1.39 2.57
C THR A 452 31.17 0.01 3.15
N ALA A 453 30.98 -1.03 2.36
CA ALA A 453 31.30 -2.41 2.73
C ALA A 453 32.49 -2.94 1.91
N PRO A 454 33.28 -3.88 2.46
CA PRO A 454 34.28 -4.58 1.68
C PRO A 454 33.65 -5.33 0.50
N ARG A 455 34.23 -5.16 -0.70
CA ARG A 455 33.78 -5.77 -1.97
C ARG A 455 32.40 -5.29 -2.45
N ASP A 456 31.95 -4.16 -2.01
CA ASP A 456 30.74 -3.51 -2.50
C ASP A 456 31.10 -2.71 -3.78
N PHE A 457 30.74 -3.23 -4.96
CA PHE A 457 31.03 -2.62 -6.26
C PHE A 457 29.85 -1.84 -6.84
N ASN A 458 28.67 -1.99 -6.24
CA ASN A 458 27.45 -1.32 -6.67
C ASN A 458 26.93 -0.28 -5.66
N ASP A 459 27.66 -0.08 -4.54
CA ASP A 459 27.41 0.96 -3.53
C ASP A 459 26.06 0.79 -2.81
N ASN A 460 25.74 -0.47 -2.44
CA ASN A 460 24.54 -0.83 -1.69
C ASN A 460 24.82 -1.35 -0.26
N ALA A 461 26.06 -1.22 0.19
CA ALA A 461 26.61 -1.70 1.46
C ALA A 461 26.59 -3.24 1.64
N HIS A 462 26.43 -4.01 0.56
CA HIS A 462 26.57 -5.46 0.56
C HIS A 462 27.79 -5.87 -0.28
N ALA A 463 28.36 -7.01 0.07
CA ALA A 463 29.47 -7.55 -0.71
C ALA A 463 28.99 -8.18 -2.03
N ASP A 464 29.75 -7.98 -3.09
CA ASP A 464 29.48 -8.50 -4.42
C ASP A 464 30.48 -9.59 -4.85
N ALA A 465 30.01 -10.52 -5.67
CA ALA A 465 30.85 -11.35 -6.52
C ALA A 465 30.97 -10.72 -7.90
N LEU A 466 32.20 -10.45 -8.35
CA LEU A 466 32.44 -9.96 -9.71
C LEU A 466 32.42 -11.11 -10.71
N VAL A 467 31.66 -10.94 -11.77
CA VAL A 467 31.45 -11.96 -12.79
C VAL A 467 31.67 -11.39 -14.17
N ARG A 468 32.54 -12.00 -14.96
CA ARG A 468 32.66 -11.74 -16.39
C ARG A 468 31.92 -12.82 -17.17
N ASP A 469 30.99 -12.42 -18.02
CA ASP A 469 30.28 -13.32 -18.93
C ASP A 469 31.02 -13.61 -20.23
N SER A 470 30.49 -14.50 -21.07
CA SER A 470 31.06 -14.86 -22.36
C SER A 470 31.08 -13.69 -23.37
N SER A 471 30.18 -12.74 -23.23
CA SER A 471 30.12 -11.53 -24.07
C SER A 471 31.12 -10.46 -23.66
N GLY A 472 31.77 -10.64 -22.50
CA GLY A 472 32.72 -9.70 -21.93
C GLY A 472 32.07 -8.57 -21.13
N ASN A 473 30.88 -8.75 -20.63
CA ASN A 473 30.31 -7.87 -19.62
C ASN A 473 30.90 -8.24 -18.24
N LEU A 474 31.28 -7.23 -17.49
CA LEU A 474 31.61 -7.34 -16.08
C LEU A 474 30.42 -6.89 -15.26
N SER A 475 29.99 -7.71 -14.33
CA SER A 475 28.83 -7.43 -13.48
C SER A 475 29.16 -7.72 -12.01
N ALA A 476 28.53 -6.94 -11.11
CA ALA A 476 28.49 -7.18 -9.69
C ALA A 476 27.20 -7.98 -9.35
N TYR A 477 27.36 -9.12 -8.74
CA TYR A 477 26.28 -9.92 -8.19
C TYR A 477 26.26 -9.76 -6.69
N ASP A 478 25.24 -9.12 -6.15
CA ASP A 478 25.05 -8.94 -4.72
C ASP A 478 24.91 -10.31 -4.03
N LEU A 479 25.78 -10.58 -3.09
CA LEU A 479 25.79 -11.85 -2.36
C LEU A 479 24.60 -12.02 -1.43
N SER A 480 23.90 -10.95 -1.04
CA SER A 480 22.65 -11.03 -0.30
C SER A 480 21.55 -11.66 -1.17
N GLN A 481 21.47 -11.29 -2.45
CA GLN A 481 20.56 -11.92 -3.40
C GLN A 481 20.91 -13.40 -3.64
N LEU A 482 22.19 -13.72 -3.77
CA LEU A 482 22.63 -15.10 -3.92
C LEU A 482 22.31 -15.95 -2.69
N ARG A 483 22.38 -15.38 -1.49
CA ARG A 483 21.96 -16.04 -0.24
C ARG A 483 20.45 -16.31 -0.21
N ALA A 484 19.66 -15.36 -0.68
CA ALA A 484 18.20 -15.47 -0.74
C ALA A 484 17.69 -16.45 -1.83
N MET A 485 18.55 -16.91 -2.76
CA MET A 485 18.23 -17.96 -3.73
C MET A 485 18.12 -19.37 -3.10
N GLY A 486 18.59 -19.56 -1.89
CA GLY A 486 18.49 -20.84 -1.20
C GLY A 486 17.03 -21.17 -0.90
N ASN A 487 16.58 -22.40 -1.26
CA ASN A 487 15.32 -22.91 -0.76
C ASN A 487 15.32 -22.82 0.77
N ASN A 488 14.38 -22.11 1.34
CA ASN A 488 13.97 -22.37 2.70
C ASN A 488 12.80 -23.37 2.65
N PRO A 489 13.08 -24.69 2.68
CA PRO A 489 12.04 -25.72 2.57
C PRO A 489 11.07 -25.71 3.76
N ASP A 490 11.45 -25.05 4.84
CA ASP A 490 10.68 -25.02 6.10
C ASP A 490 9.80 -23.77 6.23
N CYS A 491 9.84 -22.88 5.22
CA CYS A 491 9.06 -21.66 5.24
C CYS A 491 7.79 -21.83 4.41
N HIS A 492 6.71 -22.25 5.05
CA HIS A 492 5.37 -22.40 4.45
C HIS A 492 4.33 -21.41 5.01
N GLU A 493 4.76 -20.46 5.88
CA GLU A 493 3.87 -19.50 6.51
C GLU A 493 3.84 -18.16 5.75
N GLU A 494 2.73 -17.42 5.91
CA GLU A 494 2.64 -16.02 5.46
C GLU A 494 3.74 -15.20 6.16
N GLY A 495 4.62 -14.58 5.38
CA GLY A 495 5.77 -13.81 5.88
C GLY A 495 7.15 -14.39 5.50
N CYS A 496 7.20 -15.50 4.77
CA CYS A 496 8.44 -16.00 4.20
C CYS A 496 9.04 -14.99 3.22
N PRO A 497 10.35 -14.68 3.31
CA PRO A 497 10.99 -13.86 2.30
C PRO A 497 10.85 -14.54 0.93
N PRO A 498 10.52 -13.80 -0.14
CA PRO A 498 10.37 -14.38 -1.46
C PRO A 498 11.70 -15.01 -1.90
N VAL A 499 11.60 -16.19 -2.46
CA VAL A 499 12.75 -16.84 -3.08
C VAL A 499 13.15 -16.02 -4.31
N VAL A 500 14.31 -15.38 -4.28
CA VAL A 500 14.90 -14.74 -5.46
C VAL A 500 15.24 -15.84 -6.46
N ARG A 501 14.43 -15.98 -7.49
CA ARG A 501 14.64 -17.00 -8.52
C ARG A 501 15.70 -16.62 -9.54
N ASP A 502 15.94 -15.32 -9.71
CA ASP A 502 16.84 -14.77 -10.72
C ASP A 502 17.46 -13.46 -10.23
N PRO A 503 18.65 -13.48 -9.58
CA PRO A 503 19.33 -12.28 -9.13
C PRO A 503 19.71 -11.41 -10.32
N LYS A 504 19.39 -10.13 -10.23
CA LYS A 504 19.72 -9.14 -11.27
C LYS A 504 21.06 -8.51 -10.94
N PRO A 505 22.11 -8.76 -11.76
CA PRO A 505 23.39 -8.12 -11.55
C PRO A 505 23.38 -6.65 -11.96
N ASP A 506 24.26 -5.88 -11.36
CA ASP A 506 24.58 -4.53 -11.81
C ASP A 506 25.75 -4.59 -12.77
N VAL A 507 25.54 -4.16 -14.03
CA VAL A 507 26.58 -4.20 -15.08
C VAL A 507 27.53 -3.02 -14.87
N LEU A 508 28.79 -3.32 -14.55
CA LEU A 508 29.85 -2.35 -14.30
C LEU A 508 30.57 -1.91 -15.59
N GLY A 509 30.46 -2.70 -16.67
CA GLY A 509 31.06 -2.34 -17.96
C GLY A 509 31.13 -3.50 -18.94
N THR A 510 31.56 -3.18 -20.17
CA THR A 510 31.69 -4.12 -21.30
C THR A 510 33.11 -4.20 -21.83
N GLY A 511 33.41 -5.15 -22.73
CA GLY A 511 34.74 -5.29 -23.35
C GLY A 511 35.80 -5.96 -22.49
N TRP A 512 35.42 -6.61 -21.40
CA TRP A 512 36.35 -7.24 -20.45
C TRP A 512 37.00 -8.52 -20.96
N ASN A 513 36.64 -9.01 -22.15
CA ASN A 513 37.32 -10.10 -22.84
C ASN A 513 38.75 -9.72 -23.32
N THR A 514 39.13 -8.46 -23.23
CA THR A 514 40.50 -7.98 -23.45
C THR A 514 41.47 -8.50 -22.40
N TYR A 515 40.98 -8.84 -21.18
CA TYR A 515 41.81 -9.26 -20.07
C TYR A 515 41.93 -10.79 -19.97
N THR A 516 43.12 -11.25 -19.76
CA THR A 516 43.46 -12.70 -19.59
C THR A 516 43.53 -13.12 -18.13
N LEU A 517 43.85 -12.20 -17.22
CA LEU A 517 43.77 -12.35 -15.77
C LEU A 517 43.10 -11.11 -15.17
N MET A 518 42.29 -11.33 -14.13
CA MET A 518 41.62 -10.27 -13.40
C MET A 518 41.64 -10.58 -11.91
N ALA A 519 41.67 -9.54 -11.09
CA ALA A 519 41.52 -9.62 -9.64
C ALA A 519 41.02 -8.28 -9.08
N SER A 520 40.43 -8.33 -7.89
CA SER A 520 40.16 -7.13 -7.09
C SER A 520 41.13 -7.06 -5.93
N PRO A 521 42.10 -6.15 -5.94
CA PRO A 521 43.10 -6.00 -4.88
C PRO A 521 42.55 -5.28 -3.64
N GLY A 522 41.26 -4.86 -3.62
CA GLY A 522 40.75 -3.92 -2.62
C GLY A 522 40.90 -2.48 -3.08
N ASN A 523 40.87 -1.53 -2.15
CA ASN A 523 41.10 -0.13 -2.45
C ASN A 523 42.62 0.14 -2.60
N ALA A 524 43.18 -0.22 -3.77
CA ALA A 524 44.61 -0.07 -4.03
C ALA A 524 45.03 1.35 -4.43
N ALA A 525 44.08 2.17 -4.87
CA ALA A 525 44.34 3.48 -5.48
C ALA A 525 43.57 4.64 -4.82
N GLY A 526 43.12 4.50 -3.58
CA GLY A 526 42.39 5.55 -2.86
C GLY A 526 40.99 5.80 -3.45
N SER A 527 40.36 4.77 -3.99
CA SER A 527 39.00 4.83 -4.58
C SER A 527 37.91 4.88 -3.51
N ALA A 528 36.68 5.18 -3.89
CA ALA A 528 35.53 5.15 -2.98
C ALA A 528 35.17 3.71 -2.54
N SER A 529 35.48 2.71 -3.36
CA SER A 529 35.23 1.30 -3.12
C SER A 529 36.40 0.44 -3.63
N TYR A 530 36.22 -0.84 -3.81
CA TYR A 530 37.25 -1.77 -4.25
C TYR A 530 37.54 -1.62 -5.74
N ASP A 531 38.85 -1.63 -6.08
CA ASP A 531 39.35 -1.51 -7.45
C ASP A 531 39.37 -2.87 -8.15
N VAL A 532 39.49 -2.82 -9.48
CA VAL A 532 39.68 -4.00 -10.32
C VAL A 532 40.95 -3.87 -11.15
N VAL A 533 41.78 -4.89 -11.16
CA VAL A 533 42.91 -4.96 -12.07
C VAL A 533 42.69 -6.02 -13.15
N GLY A 534 43.14 -5.72 -14.37
CA GLY A 534 43.08 -6.64 -15.51
C GLY A 534 44.39 -6.65 -16.28
N ARG A 535 44.95 -7.84 -16.51
CA ARG A 535 46.11 -8.02 -17.39
C ARG A 535 45.64 -8.35 -18.80
N ASP A 536 46.02 -7.52 -19.78
CA ASP A 536 45.74 -7.78 -21.19
C ASP A 536 46.62 -8.87 -21.83
N ARG A 537 46.42 -9.13 -23.13
CA ARG A 537 47.18 -10.13 -23.89
C ARG A 537 48.64 -9.72 -24.11
N ASP A 538 48.93 -8.45 -24.11
CA ASP A 538 50.30 -7.89 -24.30
C ASP A 538 51.08 -7.89 -22.98
N GLY A 539 50.46 -8.29 -21.90
CA GLY A 539 51.10 -8.36 -20.57
C GLY A 539 51.14 -7.00 -19.87
N VAL A 540 50.31 -6.09 -20.25
CA VAL A 540 50.10 -4.84 -19.50
C VAL A 540 49.05 -5.03 -18.43
N LEU A 541 49.36 -4.66 -17.19
CA LEU A 541 48.39 -4.59 -16.10
C LEU A 541 47.72 -3.21 -16.16
N TRP A 542 46.42 -3.22 -16.11
CA TRP A 542 45.55 -2.06 -16.07
C TRP A 542 44.77 -2.03 -14.76
N LEU A 543 44.57 -0.84 -14.22
CA LEU A 543 43.74 -0.55 -13.05
C LEU A 543 42.47 0.13 -13.49
N HIS A 544 41.34 -0.36 -13.00
CA HIS A 544 40.03 0.29 -13.03
C HIS A 544 39.64 0.69 -11.60
N ARG A 545 39.65 1.98 -11.33
CA ARG A 545 39.23 2.50 -10.04
C ARG A 545 37.72 2.48 -9.94
N SER A 546 37.22 2.15 -8.81
CA SER A 546 35.81 2.21 -8.52
C SER A 546 35.37 3.64 -8.14
N ASP A 547 34.20 4.04 -8.63
CA ASP A 547 33.53 5.28 -8.27
C ASP A 547 32.05 4.97 -8.05
N LYS A 548 31.73 4.50 -6.85
CA LYS A 548 30.39 4.05 -6.46
C LYS A 548 29.89 2.92 -7.41
N GLN A 549 28.77 3.15 -8.13
CA GLN A 549 28.17 2.13 -9.00
C GLN A 549 28.87 1.92 -10.36
N LYS A 550 30.05 2.50 -10.59
CA LYS A 550 30.74 2.40 -11.89
C LYS A 550 32.25 2.25 -11.72
N LEU A 551 32.89 1.75 -12.75
CA LEU A 551 34.35 1.74 -12.88
C LEU A 551 34.79 2.90 -13.74
N LEU A 552 35.79 3.66 -13.28
CA LEU A 552 36.41 4.73 -14.02
C LEU A 552 37.23 4.19 -15.20
N PRO A 553 37.54 5.02 -16.20
CA PRO A 553 38.43 4.66 -17.31
C PRO A 553 39.75 4.10 -16.78
N ARG A 554 40.23 3.02 -17.43
CA ARG A 554 41.43 2.31 -17.00
C ARG A 554 42.67 3.19 -17.04
N THR A 555 43.57 2.99 -16.07
CA THR A 555 44.89 3.55 -16.01
C THR A 555 45.96 2.45 -16.14
N LYS A 556 47.08 2.72 -16.79
CA LYS A 556 48.18 1.76 -16.97
C LYS A 556 48.97 1.64 -15.66
N VAL A 557 49.08 0.43 -15.12
CA VAL A 557 49.98 0.14 -13.99
C VAL A 557 51.40 -0.14 -14.47
N GLY A 558 51.54 -1.02 -15.48
CA GLY A 558 52.83 -1.35 -16.01
C GLY A 558 52.82 -2.54 -16.97
N GLY A 559 53.88 -2.73 -17.71
CA GLY A 559 54.09 -3.90 -18.59
C GLY A 559 54.83 -5.04 -17.90
N GLY A 560 55.10 -6.13 -18.67
CA GLY A 560 55.87 -7.26 -18.23
C GLY A 560 55.14 -8.28 -17.35
N TRP A 561 53.81 -8.17 -17.19
CA TRP A 561 53.00 -9.07 -16.36
C TRP A 561 52.76 -10.46 -17.01
N ASN A 562 53.28 -10.69 -18.22
CA ASN A 562 53.24 -12.02 -18.89
C ASN A 562 54.01 -13.11 -18.14
N ILE A 563 54.89 -12.74 -17.21
CA ILE A 563 55.63 -13.68 -16.35
C ILE A 563 54.68 -14.38 -15.37
N TYR A 564 53.53 -13.78 -15.02
CA TYR A 564 52.59 -14.32 -14.06
C TYR A 564 51.50 -15.16 -14.74
N ASN A 565 51.17 -16.29 -14.12
CA ASN A 565 50.09 -17.18 -14.54
C ASN A 565 48.84 -17.09 -13.63
N LYS A 566 48.98 -16.51 -12.43
CA LYS A 566 47.86 -16.23 -11.52
C LYS A 566 48.06 -14.89 -10.83
N ILE A 567 46.96 -14.19 -10.61
CA ILE A 567 46.87 -13.02 -9.74
C ILE A 567 45.65 -13.19 -8.81
N THR A 568 45.75 -12.73 -7.58
CA THR A 568 44.65 -12.66 -6.62
C THR A 568 44.89 -11.50 -5.66
N GLY A 569 43.81 -10.96 -5.06
CA GLY A 569 43.91 -9.82 -4.15
C GLY A 569 42.69 -9.70 -3.24
N GLY A 570 42.62 -8.61 -2.47
CA GLY A 570 41.49 -8.26 -1.61
C GLY A 570 41.75 -8.45 -0.11
N SER A 571 42.85 -9.11 0.27
CA SER A 571 43.29 -9.19 1.67
C SER A 571 44.31 -8.09 1.97
N ASP A 572 44.22 -7.47 3.13
CA ASP A 572 45.26 -6.65 3.73
C ASP A 572 46.29 -7.61 4.34
N LEU A 573 47.43 -7.80 3.63
CA LEU A 573 48.43 -8.78 3.98
C LEU A 573 49.56 -8.21 4.84
N ASN A 574 49.72 -6.89 4.83
CA ASN A 574 50.75 -6.16 5.55
C ASN A 574 50.26 -5.34 6.75
N GLY A 575 48.94 -5.31 6.98
CA GLY A 575 48.32 -4.62 8.12
C GLY A 575 48.21 -3.10 7.96
N ASP A 576 48.31 -2.59 6.74
CA ASP A 576 48.22 -1.13 6.48
C ASP A 576 46.79 -0.61 6.20
N GLY A 577 45.81 -1.48 6.30
CA GLY A 577 44.39 -1.17 6.07
C GLY A 577 43.95 -1.22 4.62
N ARG A 578 44.83 -1.60 3.67
CA ARG A 578 44.54 -1.72 2.24
C ARG A 578 44.62 -3.14 1.79
N GLY A 579 43.78 -3.52 0.88
CA GLY A 579 43.89 -4.84 0.24
C GLY A 579 45.04 -4.84 -0.76
N ASP A 580 45.80 -5.92 -0.80
CA ASP A 580 47.00 -6.10 -1.57
C ASP A 580 46.84 -7.06 -2.76
N LEU A 581 47.87 -7.15 -3.63
CA LEU A 581 47.88 -8.05 -4.78
C LEU A 581 48.97 -9.11 -4.63
N LEU A 582 48.61 -10.36 -4.90
CA LEU A 582 49.51 -11.48 -5.03
C LEU A 582 49.61 -11.97 -6.48
N ALA A 583 50.78 -12.33 -6.92
CA ALA A 583 51.02 -12.89 -8.24
C ALA A 583 51.94 -14.11 -8.20
N THR A 584 51.58 -15.21 -8.87
CA THR A 584 52.41 -16.36 -9.04
C THR A 584 53.01 -16.38 -10.44
N ASP A 585 54.34 -16.48 -10.53
CA ASP A 585 55.01 -16.59 -11.82
C ASP A 585 55.02 -18.01 -12.39
N LYS A 586 55.49 -18.16 -13.63
CA LYS A 586 55.53 -19.46 -14.30
C LYS A 586 56.52 -20.45 -13.68
N ALA A 587 57.47 -19.97 -12.90
CA ALA A 587 58.41 -20.81 -12.13
C ALA A 587 57.85 -21.24 -10.77
N GLY A 588 56.61 -20.81 -10.44
CA GLY A 588 55.95 -21.13 -9.18
C GLY A 588 56.45 -20.31 -8.00
N VAL A 589 56.99 -19.10 -8.24
CA VAL A 589 57.33 -18.17 -7.17
C VAL A 589 56.13 -17.24 -6.92
N LEU A 590 55.76 -17.08 -5.64
CA LEU A 590 54.75 -16.15 -5.19
C LEU A 590 55.38 -14.79 -4.89
N TRP A 591 54.80 -13.75 -5.44
CA TRP A 591 55.20 -12.36 -5.30
C TRP A 591 54.12 -11.55 -4.63
N PHE A 592 54.49 -10.67 -3.74
CA PHE A 592 53.64 -9.72 -3.03
C PHE A 592 53.80 -8.31 -3.58
N TYR A 593 52.70 -7.63 -3.77
CA TYR A 593 52.62 -6.25 -4.20
C TYR A 593 51.76 -5.46 -3.20
N ALA A 594 52.41 -4.69 -2.33
CA ALA A 594 51.67 -3.83 -1.39
C ALA A 594 50.99 -2.68 -2.11
N SER A 595 49.73 -2.42 -1.78
CA SER A 595 48.97 -1.30 -2.30
C SER A 595 49.46 0.03 -1.70
N THR A 596 49.39 1.12 -2.44
CA THR A 596 49.88 2.43 -2.00
C THR A 596 48.75 3.41 -1.64
N GLY A 597 47.55 3.20 -2.20
CA GLY A 597 46.48 4.18 -2.18
C GLY A 597 46.62 5.31 -3.20
N ASP A 598 47.66 5.27 -4.07
CA ASP A 598 47.92 6.24 -5.12
C ASP A 598 47.54 5.69 -6.50
N ALA A 599 46.64 6.37 -7.19
CA ALA A 599 46.16 5.96 -8.53
C ALA A 599 47.27 5.98 -9.59
N THR A 600 48.35 6.76 -9.42
CA THR A 600 49.45 6.88 -10.37
C THR A 600 50.50 5.79 -10.16
N ALA A 601 50.61 5.25 -8.94
CA ALA A 601 51.53 4.19 -8.57
C ALA A 601 50.84 3.22 -7.58
N PRO A 602 49.83 2.46 -8.01
CA PRO A 602 48.94 1.75 -7.06
C PRO A 602 49.59 0.62 -6.29
N PHE A 603 50.76 0.17 -6.72
CA PHE A 603 51.53 -0.90 -6.04
C PHE A 603 53.00 -0.53 -5.84
N LYS A 604 53.53 -0.91 -4.67
CA LYS A 604 54.97 -0.86 -4.41
C LYS A 604 55.73 -1.88 -5.26
N THR A 605 57.07 -1.78 -5.28
CA THR A 605 57.92 -2.81 -5.86
C THR A 605 57.64 -4.17 -5.24
N ARG A 606 57.52 -5.18 -6.06
CA ARG A 606 57.21 -6.54 -5.63
C ARG A 606 58.21 -7.10 -4.66
N GLU A 607 57.71 -7.88 -3.72
CA GLU A 607 58.51 -8.65 -2.76
C GLU A 607 58.34 -10.14 -3.00
N LYS A 608 59.40 -10.91 -2.84
CA LYS A 608 59.38 -12.38 -3.01
C LYS A 608 58.94 -13.05 -1.73
N ILE A 609 57.78 -13.75 -1.76
CA ILE A 609 57.33 -14.55 -0.62
C ILE A 609 58.05 -15.91 -0.61
N GLY A 610 58.16 -16.61 -1.74
CA GLY A 610 58.82 -17.89 -1.84
C GLY A 610 58.46 -18.71 -3.07
N GLY A 611 59.15 -19.84 -3.26
CA GLY A 611 58.85 -20.79 -4.32
C GLY A 611 57.89 -21.91 -3.90
N GLY A 612 57.58 -22.82 -4.82
CA GLY A 612 56.73 -24.00 -4.61
C GLY A 612 55.25 -23.76 -4.80
N TRP A 613 54.83 -22.58 -5.28
CA TRP A 613 53.41 -22.23 -5.47
C TRP A 613 52.85 -22.75 -6.81
N GLY A 614 53.69 -23.34 -7.66
CA GLY A 614 53.25 -23.95 -8.91
C GLY A 614 52.31 -25.15 -8.75
N VAL A 615 52.30 -25.77 -7.57
CA VAL A 615 51.43 -26.93 -7.25
C VAL A 615 49.94 -26.52 -7.10
N TYR A 616 49.64 -25.24 -6.95
CA TYR A 616 48.30 -24.76 -6.76
C TYR A 616 47.67 -24.31 -8.08
N ASN A 617 46.45 -24.78 -8.34
CA ASN A 617 45.67 -24.39 -9.50
C ASN A 617 44.72 -23.22 -9.22
N LEU A 618 44.46 -22.87 -7.93
CA LEU A 618 43.61 -21.75 -7.51
C LEU A 618 44.25 -21.11 -6.27
N LEU A 619 44.21 -19.77 -6.24
CA LEU A 619 44.55 -18.91 -5.11
C LEU A 619 43.44 -17.92 -4.87
N THR A 620 43.08 -17.69 -3.61
CA THR A 620 42.05 -16.74 -3.19
C THR A 620 42.47 -16.05 -1.90
N ALA A 621 42.43 -14.72 -1.86
CA ALA A 621 42.76 -13.90 -0.70
C ALA A 621 41.49 -13.27 -0.14
N PRO A 622 40.72 -13.97 0.70
CA PRO A 622 39.37 -13.53 1.11
C PRO A 622 39.35 -12.50 2.24
N GLY A 623 40.46 -12.31 2.93
CA GLY A 623 40.56 -11.55 4.18
C GLY A 623 40.90 -12.49 5.33
N ASN A 624 40.72 -12.07 6.57
CA ASN A 624 40.97 -12.87 7.76
C ASN A 624 39.84 -13.89 7.97
N ILE A 625 40.17 -15.18 7.88
CA ILE A 625 39.25 -16.32 8.09
C ILE A 625 39.40 -16.92 9.49
N ALA A 626 40.64 -16.89 10.04
CA ALA A 626 40.99 -17.70 11.17
C ALA A 626 41.77 -16.96 12.27
N GLY A 627 41.48 -15.66 12.48
CA GLY A 627 42.01 -14.85 13.56
C GLY A 627 43.50 -14.50 13.44
N ALA A 628 44.04 -14.46 12.22
CA ALA A 628 45.40 -14.03 11.96
C ALA A 628 45.58 -12.53 12.13
N SER A 629 46.82 -12.05 12.28
CA SER A 629 47.14 -10.62 12.36
C SER A 629 47.01 -9.90 11.02
N GLY A 630 47.02 -10.61 9.91
CA GLY A 630 46.80 -10.12 8.55
C GLY A 630 45.76 -10.94 7.80
N GLY A 631 45.49 -10.60 6.57
CA GLY A 631 44.58 -11.38 5.70
C GLY A 631 45.18 -12.73 5.33
N ASP A 632 44.30 -13.74 5.26
CA ASP A 632 44.69 -15.13 4.96
C ASP A 632 44.70 -15.40 3.45
N LEU A 633 45.34 -16.51 3.05
CA LEU A 633 45.34 -17.01 1.69
C LEU A 633 44.87 -18.47 1.64
N LEU A 634 43.91 -18.73 0.78
CA LEU A 634 43.45 -20.05 0.40
C LEU A 634 44.15 -20.50 -0.88
N ALA A 635 44.63 -21.76 -0.89
CA ALA A 635 45.29 -22.35 -2.05
C ALA A 635 44.74 -23.75 -2.30
N ARG A 636 44.26 -24.03 -3.52
CA ARG A 636 43.83 -25.38 -3.91
C ARG A 636 44.89 -26.04 -4.78
N ASP A 637 45.33 -27.22 -4.40
CA ASP A 637 46.25 -28.00 -5.21
C ASP A 637 45.53 -28.78 -6.34
N THR A 638 46.31 -29.40 -7.22
CA THR A 638 45.81 -30.17 -8.37
C THR A 638 45.04 -31.43 -7.97
N SER A 639 45.19 -31.92 -6.74
CA SER A 639 44.41 -33.04 -6.19
C SER A 639 43.03 -32.63 -5.68
N GLY A 640 42.76 -31.32 -5.63
CA GLY A 640 41.50 -30.74 -5.08
C GLY A 640 41.53 -30.58 -3.56
N THR A 641 42.72 -30.64 -2.94
CA THR A 641 42.85 -30.27 -1.53
C THR A 641 42.95 -28.76 -1.37
N LEU A 642 42.15 -28.22 -0.46
CA LEU A 642 42.20 -26.79 -0.08
C LEU A 642 43.12 -26.64 1.15
N TRP A 643 44.01 -25.67 1.07
CA TRP A 643 44.99 -25.31 2.07
C TRP A 643 44.79 -23.89 2.55
N LEU A 644 44.97 -23.65 3.85
CA LEU A 644 44.95 -22.35 4.49
C LEU A 644 46.37 -21.92 4.84
N TYR A 645 46.70 -20.68 4.49
CA TYR A 645 47.91 -19.98 4.92
C TYR A 645 47.48 -18.76 5.74
N LEU A 646 47.87 -18.74 7.02
CA LEU A 646 47.57 -17.62 7.88
C LEU A 646 48.52 -16.46 7.61
N GLY A 647 47.96 -15.27 7.41
CA GLY A 647 48.75 -14.05 7.22
C GLY A 647 49.44 -13.62 8.52
N LYS A 648 50.67 -13.13 8.42
CA LYS A 648 51.44 -12.62 9.58
C LYS A 648 51.31 -11.09 9.78
N GLY A 649 50.66 -10.39 8.84
CA GLY A 649 50.57 -8.94 8.85
C GLY A 649 51.84 -8.22 8.37
N ASP A 650 52.76 -8.95 7.75
CA ASP A 650 54.00 -8.44 7.17
C ASP A 650 54.14 -8.79 5.67
N GLY A 651 53.06 -9.18 5.02
CA GLY A 651 53.04 -9.66 3.65
C GLY A 651 53.45 -11.11 3.49
N THR A 652 53.80 -11.85 4.58
CA THR A 652 54.20 -13.25 4.57
C THR A 652 53.17 -14.16 5.26
N PHE A 653 53.36 -15.48 5.15
CA PHE A 653 52.42 -16.47 5.65
C PHE A 653 53.08 -17.47 6.59
N THR A 654 52.26 -18.09 7.45
CA THR A 654 52.65 -19.25 8.23
C THR A 654 52.74 -20.50 7.34
N ALA A 655 53.20 -21.65 7.90
CA ALA A 655 53.09 -22.93 7.21
C ALA A 655 51.63 -23.29 6.92
N ARG A 656 51.40 -23.90 5.74
CA ARG A 656 50.07 -24.28 5.29
C ARG A 656 49.36 -25.27 6.23
N ARG A 657 48.07 -25.12 6.35
CA ARG A 657 47.19 -26.07 7.05
C ARG A 657 46.19 -26.67 6.09
N LYS A 658 45.95 -27.99 6.18
CA LYS A 658 44.95 -28.65 5.33
C LYS A 658 43.55 -28.34 5.83
N ILE A 659 42.66 -27.80 4.96
CA ILE A 659 41.24 -27.66 5.24
C ILE A 659 40.51 -28.95 4.90
N GLY A 660 40.71 -29.49 3.69
CA GLY A 660 40.02 -30.70 3.26
C GLY A 660 40.16 -30.95 1.77
N GLY A 661 39.74 -32.13 1.32
CA GLY A 661 39.66 -32.51 -0.09
C GLY A 661 38.28 -32.23 -0.71
N GLY A 662 38.17 -32.57 -1.99
CA GLY A 662 36.88 -32.46 -2.72
C GLY A 662 36.58 -31.09 -3.33
N TRP A 663 37.52 -30.14 -3.23
CA TRP A 663 37.34 -28.78 -3.74
C TRP A 663 37.49 -28.65 -5.26
N GLN A 664 37.91 -29.71 -5.96
CA GLN A 664 37.96 -29.72 -7.43
C GLN A 664 36.58 -29.61 -8.09
N LYS A 665 35.51 -29.87 -7.35
CA LYS A 665 34.13 -29.67 -7.83
C LYS A 665 33.80 -28.18 -8.10
N TYR A 666 34.54 -27.28 -7.50
CA TYR A 666 34.36 -25.83 -7.74
C TYR A 666 35.42 -25.33 -8.73
N SER A 667 34.97 -24.66 -9.79
CA SER A 667 35.87 -24.00 -10.74
C SER A 667 36.44 -22.69 -10.17
N HIS A 668 35.68 -22.00 -9.34
CA HIS A 668 36.04 -20.73 -8.71
C HIS A 668 35.76 -20.77 -7.21
N VAL A 669 36.61 -20.11 -6.45
CA VAL A 669 36.43 -19.80 -5.04
C VAL A 669 36.83 -18.35 -4.87
N VAL A 670 35.88 -17.50 -4.49
CA VAL A 670 36.04 -16.07 -4.41
C VAL A 670 35.67 -15.55 -3.03
N PRO A 671 36.21 -14.39 -2.63
CA PRO A 671 35.79 -13.75 -1.39
C PRO A 671 34.29 -13.37 -1.42
N ALA A 672 33.60 -13.48 -0.27
CA ALA A 672 32.20 -13.20 -0.12
C ALA A 672 31.90 -12.11 0.95
N GLY A 673 32.87 -11.25 1.22
CA GLY A 673 32.75 -10.22 2.24
C GLY A 673 33.05 -10.72 3.64
N ARG A 674 32.51 -10.06 4.67
CA ARG A 674 32.66 -10.43 6.09
C ARG A 674 31.30 -10.70 6.70
N ASN A 675 31.23 -11.67 7.57
CA ASN A 675 30.02 -11.93 8.35
C ASN A 675 29.90 -10.95 9.53
N GLY A 676 28.79 -11.05 10.29
CA GLY A 676 28.53 -10.19 11.44
C GLY A 676 29.56 -10.27 12.58
N LYS A 677 30.53 -11.23 12.52
CA LYS A 677 31.68 -11.35 13.44
C LYS A 677 32.96 -10.74 12.88
N GLY A 678 32.90 -10.11 11.70
CA GLY A 678 34.06 -9.53 11.02
C GLY A 678 34.96 -10.54 10.32
N VAL A 679 34.56 -11.82 10.28
CA VAL A 679 35.35 -12.92 9.68
C VAL A 679 34.99 -13.04 8.21
N ALA A 680 35.99 -13.31 7.35
CA ALA A 680 35.79 -13.42 5.91
C ALA A 680 35.04 -14.69 5.51
N ASP A 681 34.08 -14.55 4.62
CA ASP A 681 33.32 -15.62 3.99
C ASP A 681 33.85 -15.89 2.58
N ILE A 682 33.54 -17.06 2.01
CA ILE A 682 33.86 -17.40 0.62
C ILE A 682 32.62 -17.92 -0.13
N TYR A 683 32.58 -17.61 -1.42
CA TYR A 683 31.61 -18.14 -2.36
C TYR A 683 32.31 -19.04 -3.36
N ALA A 684 31.87 -20.31 -3.46
CA ALA A 684 32.46 -21.34 -4.31
C ALA A 684 31.47 -21.70 -5.43
N VAL A 685 31.94 -21.66 -6.68
CA VAL A 685 31.12 -21.90 -7.87
C VAL A 685 31.70 -23.02 -8.69
N GLY A 686 30.87 -23.96 -9.11
CA GLY A 686 31.21 -25.07 -9.96
C GLY A 686 30.13 -25.36 -11.00
N PRO A 687 30.40 -26.28 -11.94
CA PRO A 687 29.45 -26.65 -12.99
C PRO A 687 28.17 -27.30 -12.46
N SER A 688 28.22 -27.90 -11.27
CA SER A 688 27.08 -28.62 -10.68
C SER A 688 26.36 -27.86 -9.56
N GLY A 689 26.78 -26.64 -9.25
CA GLY A 689 26.20 -25.84 -8.18
C GLY A 689 27.17 -24.86 -7.57
N SER A 690 26.67 -24.07 -6.64
CA SER A 690 27.44 -23.12 -5.87
C SER A 690 27.20 -23.31 -4.37
N ALA A 691 28.10 -22.78 -3.56
CA ALA A 691 27.96 -22.81 -2.12
C ALA A 691 28.63 -21.60 -1.46
N LEU A 692 27.99 -21.11 -0.41
CA LEU A 692 28.53 -20.12 0.49
C LEU A 692 29.11 -20.82 1.73
N TYR A 693 30.29 -20.42 2.14
CA TYR A 693 30.95 -20.90 3.34
C TYR A 693 31.22 -19.75 4.28
N PHE A 694 30.59 -19.79 5.44
CA PHE A 694 30.75 -18.75 6.48
C PHE A 694 32.03 -19.02 7.29
N GLY A 695 32.85 -17.99 7.47
CA GLY A 695 34.03 -18.04 8.30
C GLY A 695 33.72 -18.20 9.78
N ARG A 696 34.57 -18.97 10.48
CA ARG A 696 34.37 -19.32 11.90
C ARG A 696 35.42 -18.75 12.86
N ASP A 697 36.39 -18.02 12.38
CA ASP A 697 37.53 -17.58 13.20
C ASP A 697 38.25 -18.75 13.88
N SER A 698 38.50 -19.81 13.14
CA SER A 698 39.08 -21.04 13.65
C SER A 698 40.10 -21.62 12.68
N THR A 699 41.31 -21.92 13.17
CA THR A 699 42.38 -22.53 12.37
C THR A 699 42.15 -24.01 12.09
N THR A 700 41.34 -24.71 12.87
CA THR A 700 41.05 -26.15 12.74
C THR A 700 39.78 -26.43 11.93
N ARG A 701 38.81 -25.55 12.02
CA ARG A 701 37.55 -25.58 11.28
C ARG A 701 37.23 -24.18 10.76
N PRO A 702 37.93 -23.71 9.72
CA PRO A 702 37.82 -22.30 9.30
C PRO A 702 36.45 -21.92 8.71
N PHE A 703 35.66 -22.91 8.30
CA PHE A 703 34.34 -22.68 7.72
C PHE A 703 33.24 -23.49 8.41
N GLU A 704 32.03 -22.97 8.38
CA GLU A 704 30.79 -23.70 8.67
C GLU A 704 30.50 -24.73 7.57
N ALA A 705 29.43 -25.51 7.74
CA ALA A 705 28.95 -26.40 6.70
C ALA A 705 28.58 -25.55 5.45
N ALA A 706 28.75 -26.13 4.28
CA ALA A 706 28.41 -25.49 3.02
C ALA A 706 26.93 -25.14 2.99
N HIS A 707 26.60 -23.86 2.79
CA HIS A 707 25.26 -23.44 2.44
C HIS A 707 25.13 -23.54 0.92
N THR A 708 24.53 -24.65 0.45
CA THR A 708 24.36 -24.90 -0.98
C THR A 708 23.35 -23.95 -1.57
N LEU A 709 23.71 -23.31 -2.68
CA LEU A 709 22.86 -22.43 -3.43
C LEU A 709 22.49 -23.09 -4.76
N PRO A 710 21.28 -22.86 -5.30
CA PRO A 710 20.92 -23.33 -6.63
C PRO A 710 21.84 -22.72 -7.68
N LEU A 711 22.00 -23.43 -8.81
CA LEU A 711 22.67 -22.85 -9.96
C LEU A 711 21.83 -21.71 -10.52
N HIS A 712 22.48 -20.57 -10.75
CA HIS A 712 21.87 -19.48 -11.48
C HIS A 712 21.53 -19.94 -12.91
N SER A 713 20.36 -19.55 -13.45
CA SER A 713 19.92 -19.92 -14.80
C SER A 713 20.94 -19.54 -15.89
N ASP A 714 21.73 -18.49 -15.66
CA ASP A 714 22.78 -18.00 -16.56
C ASP A 714 24.19 -18.52 -16.27
N SER A 715 24.36 -19.48 -15.35
CA SER A 715 25.69 -19.99 -14.94
C SER A 715 26.52 -20.50 -16.12
N THR A 716 25.93 -20.97 -17.21
CA THR A 716 26.61 -21.39 -18.42
C THR A 716 27.27 -20.25 -19.21
N ARG A 717 26.85 -19.02 -18.98
CA ARG A 717 27.40 -17.79 -19.63
C ARG A 717 28.60 -17.23 -18.89
N PHE A 718 28.79 -17.60 -17.62
CA PHE A 718 29.85 -17.04 -16.81
C PHE A 718 31.20 -17.69 -17.15
N ARG A 719 32.22 -16.88 -17.36
CA ARG A 719 33.59 -17.30 -17.70
C ARG A 719 34.56 -17.14 -16.55
N THR A 720 34.38 -16.17 -15.71
CA THR A 720 35.30 -15.88 -14.62
C THR A 720 34.57 -15.24 -13.46
N PHE A 721 34.80 -15.76 -12.26
CA PHE A 721 34.43 -15.12 -10.98
C PHE A 721 35.73 -14.68 -10.27
N PHE A 722 35.68 -13.51 -9.61
CA PHE A 722 36.86 -13.02 -8.87
C PHE A 722 36.51 -11.98 -7.79
#